data_c4b82a28a3a44d818a72f35cd5e5ec70
#
_entry.id   c4b82a28a3a44d818a72f35cd5e5ec70
#
_cell.length_a   1.000
_cell.length_b   1.000
_cell.length_c   1.000
_cell.angle_alpha   90.00
_cell.angle_beta   90.00
_cell.angle_gamma   90.00
#
_symmetry.space_group_name_H-M   'P 1'
#
loop_
_entity.id
_entity.type
_entity.pdbx_description
1 polymer ?
#
loop_
_entity_poly.entity_id
_entity_poly.type
_entity_poly.pdbx_seq_one_letter_code
_entity_poly.pdbx_strand_id
1 'polypeptide(L)'
;MKEKLRYFTKENYIFILILPLIISIILFFYEKIFATIGLILVVLLYFYIKKIDDNNEDFFQAYIDELDYSFDEITKNVVFQMPFPIVILEDGKTIKWHNSNFKELFEAKNLIGKSVNNFITDFSQIDFSKQSTDPITVDIYDKVYEFYYSTIKREKFDDELTFVYGIDNTSDENIKKIFKDRRLVVLTMYIDNFDDLRQSTKASDRSSLTGEIDRIIMNYFEKFGAMVRKYENDRYMVMIHYDDYKKIYDSKFKILDLVRDVKKGNSIQPTLSVGVGLSGSKPIDIYEESRISIDIALSRGGDQVVIKEGDNYEYFGGKSKATEKISKVRSRVISQALKRMVETSSKVFVMGHNNPDMDSFGSALGIYEGIKSIGKECYFVLNEVNKPIENIYNRTVEDLEGFRENVVTEIKALELMDQGSLVIVTDNHRKNSTEAPSLIDKTEQIVIIDHHRRGNDYIRNATISYIEPYASSASELVTEILNYFDESFKARVPVAEALLAGLTVDTKNFVYQTGVRTFEAASILKRWGADSIIIKRMFKDDFEIVKYKSEVIADSTVVNDFIAIGHFNREMDGSTLIASQAADDLLNIKGVKASFVLTRSNDKIHISGRSLGDISVQLILERIGGGGHLTSAATQLDMSIEEAEIMLKKAIKEYLEEEVEKNEDNINWRC
;
A
#
# COMPACT_ATOMS: atom_id res chain seq x y z
N MET A 1 -44.93 32.33 -30.17
CA MET A 1 -44.39 32.88 -31.42
C MET A 1 -45.49 33.34 -32.37
N LYS A 2 -46.61 32.60 -32.57
CA LYS A 2 -47.78 32.99 -33.40
C LYS A 2 -48.45 34.33 -32.99
N GLU A 3 -48.51 34.64 -31.68
CA GLU A 3 -49.11 35.93 -31.20
C GLU A 3 -48.21 37.16 -31.45
N LYS A 4 -46.88 37.04 -31.38
CA LYS A 4 -45.97 38.17 -31.61
C LYS A 4 -45.87 38.57 -33.10
N LEU A 5 -46.02 37.65 -34.04
CA LEU A 5 -46.04 37.95 -35.48
C LEU A 5 -47.38 38.60 -35.95
N ARG A 6 -48.51 38.29 -35.25
CA ARG A 6 -49.80 38.87 -35.51
C ARG A 6 -49.87 40.38 -35.16
N TYR A 7 -49.05 40.82 -34.22
CA TYR A 7 -48.97 42.23 -33.80
C TYR A 7 -48.22 43.13 -34.82
N PHE A 8 -47.32 42.57 -35.58
CA PHE A 8 -46.45 43.37 -36.46
C PHE A 8 -47.06 43.76 -37.80
N THR A 9 -48.14 43.09 -38.23
CA THR A 9 -48.74 43.33 -39.51
C THR A 9 -50.01 44.24 -39.46
N LYS A 10 -50.75 44.20 -38.36
CA LYS A 10 -52.06 44.96 -38.30
C LYS A 10 -51.90 46.46 -38.01
N GLU A 11 -50.90 46.89 -37.28
CA GLU A 11 -50.80 48.32 -36.91
C GLU A 11 -50.30 49.21 -38.03
N ASN A 12 -49.51 48.75 -38.94
CA ASN A 12 -48.85 49.55 -39.98
C ASN A 12 -49.86 49.88 -41.12
N TYR A 13 -50.82 49.04 -41.40
CA TYR A 13 -51.83 49.27 -42.47
C TYR A 13 -52.90 50.33 -42.11
N ILE A 14 -53.24 50.48 -40.87
CA ILE A 14 -54.17 51.49 -40.38
C ILE A 14 -53.58 52.89 -40.61
N PHE A 15 -52.31 53.11 -40.43
CA PHE A 15 -51.68 54.41 -40.68
C PHE A 15 -51.72 54.80 -42.18
N ILE A 16 -51.56 53.84 -43.10
CA ILE A 16 -51.60 54.06 -44.55
C ILE A 16 -52.97 54.51 -44.99
N LEU A 17 -54.06 54.07 -44.32
CA LEU A 17 -55.44 54.44 -44.65
C LEU A 17 -55.94 55.75 -44.01
N ILE A 18 -55.33 56.08 -42.81
CA ILE A 18 -55.69 57.28 -42.05
C ILE A 18 -55.31 58.56 -42.82
N LEU A 19 -54.22 58.67 -43.42
CA LEU A 19 -53.69 59.85 -44.10
C LEU A 19 -54.51 60.20 -45.33
N PRO A 20 -54.81 59.29 -46.31
CA PRO A 20 -55.70 59.56 -47.42
C PRO A 20 -57.16 59.89 -47.02
N LEU A 21 -57.65 59.27 -45.91
CA LEU A 21 -58.97 59.53 -45.37
C LEU A 21 -59.03 60.97 -44.82
N ILE A 22 -58.04 61.44 -44.06
CA ILE A 22 -58.00 62.83 -43.57
C ILE A 22 -57.96 63.84 -44.71
N ILE A 23 -57.12 63.54 -45.74
CA ILE A 23 -57.03 64.40 -46.93
C ILE A 23 -58.38 64.49 -47.64
N SER A 24 -59.13 63.37 -47.82
CA SER A 24 -60.41 63.32 -48.45
C SER A 24 -61.49 64.11 -47.67
N ILE A 25 -61.42 64.09 -46.31
CA ILE A 25 -62.31 64.88 -45.46
C ILE A 25 -61.96 66.38 -45.56
N ILE A 26 -60.72 66.80 -45.64
CA ILE A 26 -60.37 68.21 -45.84
C ILE A 26 -60.80 68.70 -47.18
N LEU A 27 -60.60 67.91 -48.26
CA LEU A 27 -61.08 68.24 -49.62
C LEU A 27 -62.62 68.37 -49.74
N PHE A 28 -63.43 67.72 -48.89
CA PHE A 28 -64.85 67.81 -48.85
C PHE A 28 -65.35 69.24 -48.59
N PHE A 29 -64.58 70.07 -47.88
CA PHE A 29 -64.90 71.46 -47.56
C PHE A 29 -64.51 72.42 -48.68
N TYR A 30 -63.67 72.03 -49.64
CA TYR A 30 -63.20 72.88 -50.74
C TYR A 30 -63.74 72.47 -52.10
N GLU A 31 -63.74 71.18 -52.44
CA GLU A 31 -64.21 70.65 -53.74
C GLU A 31 -64.78 69.24 -53.56
N LYS A 32 -66.16 69.14 -53.59
CA LYS A 32 -66.88 67.88 -53.30
C LYS A 32 -66.54 66.71 -54.27
N ILE A 33 -66.27 67.04 -55.54
CA ILE A 33 -65.95 66.01 -56.56
C ILE A 33 -64.66 65.32 -56.24
N PHE A 34 -63.58 66.02 -55.82
CA PHE A 34 -62.27 65.44 -55.46
C PHE A 34 -62.34 64.66 -54.15
N ALA A 35 -63.15 65.11 -53.22
CA ALA A 35 -63.38 64.38 -51.98
C ALA A 35 -64.03 63.00 -52.20
N THR A 36 -65.06 62.92 -53.10
CA THR A 36 -65.71 61.64 -53.42
C THR A 36 -64.78 60.68 -54.16
N ILE A 37 -63.92 61.18 -55.06
CA ILE A 37 -62.85 60.35 -55.72
C ILE A 37 -61.84 59.85 -54.68
N GLY A 38 -61.46 60.70 -53.75
CA GLY A 38 -60.51 60.33 -52.66
C GLY A 38 -61.11 59.24 -51.78
N LEU A 39 -62.40 59.33 -51.40
CA LEU A 39 -63.08 58.32 -50.60
C LEU A 39 -63.15 56.96 -51.29
N ILE A 40 -63.45 56.97 -52.60
CA ILE A 40 -63.49 55.76 -53.44
C ILE A 40 -62.08 55.11 -53.46
N LEU A 41 -61.06 55.93 -53.62
CA LEU A 41 -59.70 55.43 -53.62
C LEU A 41 -59.26 54.79 -52.24
N VAL A 42 -59.69 55.37 -51.11
CA VAL A 42 -59.48 54.80 -49.78
C VAL A 42 -60.16 53.44 -49.63
N VAL A 43 -61.39 53.32 -50.14
CA VAL A 43 -62.14 52.02 -50.13
C VAL A 43 -61.45 50.98 -51.01
N LEU A 44 -60.98 51.36 -52.21
CA LEU A 44 -60.26 50.45 -53.09
C LEU A 44 -58.94 50.05 -52.50
N LEU A 45 -58.21 50.96 -51.83
CA LEU A 45 -56.97 50.68 -51.15
C LEU A 45 -57.22 49.75 -49.97
N TYR A 46 -58.30 49.91 -49.24
CA TYR A 46 -58.67 49.00 -48.13
C TYR A 46 -58.91 47.55 -48.65
N PHE A 47 -59.68 47.39 -49.72
CA PHE A 47 -59.92 46.07 -50.33
C PHE A 47 -58.61 45.48 -50.89
N TYR A 48 -57.73 46.28 -51.48
CA TYR A 48 -56.41 45.84 -51.98
C TYR A 48 -55.50 45.38 -50.88
N ILE A 49 -55.37 46.11 -49.77
CA ILE A 49 -54.60 45.76 -48.60
C ILE A 49 -55.20 44.50 -47.96
N LYS A 50 -56.51 44.43 -47.80
CA LYS A 50 -57.14 43.24 -47.21
C LYS A 50 -56.89 41.99 -48.06
N LYS A 51 -56.89 42.08 -49.37
CA LYS A 51 -56.58 40.96 -50.26
C LYS A 51 -55.17 40.53 -50.19
N ILE A 52 -54.22 41.44 -49.96
CA ILE A 52 -52.78 41.10 -49.74
C ILE A 52 -52.62 40.42 -48.38
N ASP A 53 -53.33 40.89 -47.36
CA ASP A 53 -53.21 40.31 -45.99
C ASP A 53 -53.78 38.88 -45.96
N ASP A 54 -54.93 38.65 -46.55
CA ASP A 54 -55.55 37.32 -46.68
C ASP A 54 -54.65 36.36 -47.49
N ASN A 55 -54.07 36.79 -48.60
CA ASN A 55 -53.10 35.96 -49.36
C ASN A 55 -51.77 35.64 -48.58
N ASN A 56 -51.30 36.60 -47.79
CA ASN A 56 -50.11 36.38 -46.95
C ASN A 56 -50.36 35.44 -45.78
N GLU A 57 -51.62 35.50 -45.22
CA GLU A 57 -51.97 34.59 -44.12
C GLU A 57 -52.14 33.15 -44.64
N ASP A 58 -52.72 32.96 -45.82
CA ASP A 58 -52.85 31.65 -46.49
C ASP A 58 -51.43 31.08 -46.83
N PHE A 59 -50.61 31.92 -47.44
CA PHE A 59 -49.22 31.51 -47.78
C PHE A 59 -48.41 31.14 -46.53
N PHE A 60 -48.51 31.88 -45.41
CA PHE A 60 -47.82 31.61 -44.17
C PHE A 60 -48.35 30.34 -43.50
N GLN A 61 -49.69 30.10 -43.55
CA GLN A 61 -50.29 28.85 -43.06
C GLN A 61 -49.76 27.63 -43.87
N ALA A 62 -49.81 27.74 -45.23
CA ALA A 62 -49.28 26.68 -46.07
C ALA A 62 -47.78 26.38 -45.80
N TYR A 63 -46.96 27.41 -45.55
CA TYR A 63 -45.57 27.27 -45.23
C TYR A 63 -45.35 26.60 -43.84
N ILE A 64 -46.16 26.93 -42.84
CA ILE A 64 -46.11 26.29 -41.53
C ILE A 64 -46.53 24.82 -41.63
N ASP A 65 -47.58 24.52 -42.38
CA ASP A 65 -48.09 23.16 -42.59
C ASP A 65 -47.05 22.30 -43.36
N GLU A 66 -46.34 22.89 -44.35
CA GLU A 66 -45.26 22.25 -45.07
C GLU A 66 -44.04 22.00 -44.17
N LEU A 67 -43.71 22.96 -43.29
CA LEU A 67 -42.66 22.78 -42.30
C LEU A 67 -43.00 21.67 -41.28
N ASP A 68 -44.22 21.68 -40.72
CA ASP A 68 -44.68 20.66 -39.79
C ASP A 68 -44.67 19.27 -40.45
N TYR A 69 -45.11 19.15 -41.69
CA TYR A 69 -45.08 17.90 -42.45
C TYR A 69 -43.65 17.44 -42.74
N SER A 70 -42.78 18.36 -43.18
CA SER A 70 -41.35 18.06 -43.44
C SER A 70 -40.60 17.67 -42.17
N PHE A 71 -40.89 18.36 -41.06
CA PHE A 71 -40.30 17.97 -39.74
C PHE A 71 -40.78 16.60 -39.29
N ASP A 72 -42.06 16.26 -39.49
CA ASP A 72 -42.64 14.98 -39.07
C ASP A 72 -42.04 13.81 -39.91
N GLU A 73 -41.88 14.01 -41.20
CA GLU A 73 -41.29 13.05 -42.13
C GLU A 73 -39.78 12.86 -41.90
N ILE A 74 -39.04 13.96 -41.71
CA ILE A 74 -37.63 13.92 -41.39
C ILE A 74 -37.41 13.23 -40.03
N THR A 75 -38.20 13.59 -39.02
CA THR A 75 -38.08 13.03 -37.67
C THR A 75 -38.33 11.53 -37.67
N LYS A 76 -39.39 11.09 -38.36
CA LYS A 76 -39.70 9.67 -38.51
C LYS A 76 -38.58 8.92 -39.22
N ASN A 77 -38.12 9.40 -40.36
CA ASN A 77 -37.09 8.73 -41.14
C ASN A 77 -35.72 8.72 -40.40
N VAL A 78 -35.34 9.83 -39.77
CA VAL A 78 -34.09 9.92 -39.02
C VAL A 78 -34.08 8.97 -37.82
N VAL A 79 -35.15 8.95 -37.02
CA VAL A 79 -35.21 8.07 -35.83
C VAL A 79 -35.27 6.59 -36.24
N PHE A 80 -35.96 6.24 -37.34
CA PHE A 80 -35.98 4.87 -37.85
C PHE A 80 -34.63 4.40 -38.40
N GLN A 81 -33.87 5.31 -39.03
CA GLN A 81 -32.58 4.98 -39.68
C GLN A 81 -31.35 5.24 -38.78
N MET A 82 -31.53 5.74 -37.56
CA MET A 82 -30.42 5.92 -36.62
C MET A 82 -29.69 4.59 -36.41
N PRO A 83 -28.33 4.59 -36.50
CA PRO A 83 -27.52 3.36 -36.47
C PRO A 83 -27.37 2.77 -35.06
N PHE A 84 -28.14 3.22 -34.11
CA PHE A 84 -28.12 2.73 -32.75
C PHE A 84 -29.50 2.29 -32.27
N PRO A 85 -29.60 1.34 -31.30
CA PRO A 85 -30.86 0.85 -30.81
C PRO A 85 -31.65 1.94 -30.07
N ILE A 86 -32.92 2.08 -30.40
CA ILE A 86 -33.84 3.01 -29.76
C ILE A 86 -35.10 2.27 -29.36
N VAL A 87 -35.56 2.55 -28.14
CA VAL A 87 -36.85 2.05 -27.62
C VAL A 87 -37.58 3.16 -26.88
N ILE A 88 -38.91 3.17 -27.02
CA ILE A 88 -39.81 4.04 -26.25
C ILE A 88 -40.60 3.14 -25.29
N LEU A 89 -40.50 3.46 -24.01
CA LEU A 89 -41.18 2.75 -22.94
C LEU A 89 -42.35 3.59 -22.44
N GLU A 90 -43.45 2.92 -22.13
CA GLU A 90 -44.59 3.46 -21.41
C GLU A 90 -44.41 3.09 -19.92
N ASP A 91 -44.57 4.07 -19.06
CA ASP A 91 -44.35 3.97 -17.60
C ASP A 91 -43.00 3.33 -17.22
N GLY A 92 -41.96 3.59 -18.03
CA GLY A 92 -40.62 3.06 -17.82
C GLY A 92 -40.47 1.54 -17.93
N LYS A 93 -41.47 0.81 -18.37
CA LYS A 93 -41.50 -0.66 -18.39
C LYS A 93 -41.93 -1.30 -19.69
N THR A 94 -43.06 -0.84 -20.29
CA THR A 94 -43.64 -1.51 -21.43
C THR A 94 -43.15 -0.95 -22.73
N ILE A 95 -42.65 -1.79 -23.63
CA ILE A 95 -42.15 -1.37 -24.95
C ILE A 95 -43.34 -0.93 -25.80
N LYS A 96 -43.41 0.37 -26.07
CA LYS A 96 -44.45 0.97 -26.94
C LYS A 96 -44.00 1.05 -28.38
N TRP A 97 -42.71 1.31 -28.59
CA TRP A 97 -42.13 1.41 -29.92
C TRP A 97 -40.63 1.12 -29.86
N HIS A 98 -40.04 0.66 -30.95
CA HIS A 98 -38.62 0.45 -31.14
C HIS A 98 -38.20 0.59 -32.60
N ASN A 99 -36.94 0.93 -32.88
CA ASN A 99 -36.38 0.89 -34.23
C ASN A 99 -35.88 -0.53 -34.58
N SER A 100 -35.42 -0.71 -35.83
CA SER A 100 -34.88 -1.99 -36.30
C SER A 100 -33.67 -2.43 -35.51
N ASN A 101 -32.73 -1.52 -35.19
CA ASN A 101 -31.52 -1.81 -34.46
C ASN A 101 -31.78 -2.33 -33.03
N PHE A 102 -32.81 -1.79 -32.33
CA PHE A 102 -33.19 -2.34 -31.03
C PHE A 102 -33.77 -3.75 -31.13
N LYS A 103 -34.55 -4.02 -32.20
CA LYS A 103 -35.11 -5.36 -32.45
C LYS A 103 -34.03 -6.39 -32.74
N GLU A 104 -32.99 -5.98 -33.49
CA GLU A 104 -31.85 -6.85 -33.86
C GLU A 104 -30.99 -7.27 -32.67
N LEU A 105 -31.02 -6.55 -31.56
CA LEU A 105 -30.32 -6.93 -30.33
C LEU A 105 -30.88 -8.25 -29.73
N PHE A 106 -32.16 -8.56 -30.02
CA PHE A 106 -32.85 -9.70 -29.43
C PHE A 106 -33.48 -10.54 -30.55
N GLU A 107 -33.24 -11.82 -30.59
CA GLU A 107 -33.79 -12.76 -31.59
C GLU A 107 -35.33 -12.95 -31.48
N ALA A 108 -36.02 -11.98 -30.91
CA ALA A 108 -37.47 -12.04 -30.63
C ALA A 108 -38.33 -11.49 -31.79
N LYS A 109 -39.36 -12.24 -32.20
CA LYS A 109 -40.22 -11.86 -33.30
C LYS A 109 -41.11 -10.63 -33.01
N ASN A 110 -41.49 -10.42 -31.76
CA ASN A 110 -42.32 -9.26 -31.35
C ASN A 110 -41.91 -8.80 -29.95
N LEU A 111 -41.57 -7.50 -29.86
CA LEU A 111 -41.16 -6.85 -28.60
C LEU A 111 -42.25 -5.90 -28.06
N ILE A 112 -43.10 -5.35 -28.94
CA ILE A 112 -44.13 -4.35 -28.57
C ILE A 112 -45.14 -4.96 -27.58
N GLY A 113 -45.47 -4.18 -26.54
CA GLY A 113 -46.38 -4.57 -25.46
C GLY A 113 -45.75 -5.48 -24.40
N LYS A 114 -44.46 -5.85 -24.49
CA LYS A 114 -43.76 -6.63 -23.50
C LYS A 114 -42.94 -5.73 -22.56
N SER A 115 -42.65 -6.23 -21.35
CA SER A 115 -41.77 -5.52 -20.44
C SER A 115 -40.33 -5.57 -20.96
N VAL A 116 -39.63 -4.42 -20.98
CA VAL A 116 -38.25 -4.30 -21.39
C VAL A 116 -37.32 -5.13 -20.47
N ASN A 117 -37.68 -5.31 -19.20
CA ASN A 117 -36.95 -6.10 -18.22
C ASN A 117 -36.85 -7.58 -18.58
N ASN A 118 -37.72 -8.09 -19.47
CA ASN A 118 -37.63 -9.45 -19.99
C ASN A 118 -36.47 -9.62 -20.97
N PHE A 119 -35.88 -8.54 -21.46
CA PHE A 119 -34.82 -8.50 -22.45
C PHE A 119 -33.53 -7.90 -21.89
N ILE A 120 -33.66 -6.87 -21.05
CA ILE A 120 -32.53 -6.20 -20.36
C ILE A 120 -32.87 -6.19 -18.88
N THR A 121 -32.33 -7.18 -18.16
CA THR A 121 -32.56 -7.38 -16.71
C THR A 121 -32.08 -6.21 -15.87
N ASP A 122 -31.01 -5.55 -16.30
CA ASP A 122 -30.40 -4.40 -15.61
C ASP A 122 -31.35 -3.21 -15.50
N PHE A 123 -32.30 -3.08 -16.43
CA PHE A 123 -33.32 -2.04 -16.38
C PHE A 123 -34.33 -2.22 -15.25
N SER A 124 -34.42 -3.39 -14.64
CA SER A 124 -35.32 -3.67 -13.51
C SER A 124 -34.98 -2.87 -12.24
N GLN A 125 -33.73 -2.44 -12.11
CA GLN A 125 -33.21 -1.69 -10.94
C GLN A 125 -33.27 -0.17 -11.15
N ILE A 126 -33.75 0.31 -12.33
CA ILE A 126 -33.67 1.70 -12.72
C ILE A 126 -35.03 2.37 -12.53
N ASP A 127 -34.99 3.50 -11.83
CA ASP A 127 -36.11 4.40 -11.69
C ASP A 127 -36.06 5.44 -12.82
N PHE A 128 -36.74 5.15 -13.92
CA PHE A 128 -36.79 6.00 -15.10
C PHE A 128 -37.51 7.34 -14.88
N SER A 129 -38.17 7.53 -13.73
CA SER A 129 -38.78 8.83 -13.39
C SER A 129 -37.73 9.88 -12.99
N LYS A 130 -36.54 9.43 -12.60
CA LYS A 130 -35.42 10.29 -12.25
C LYS A 130 -34.55 10.54 -13.47
N GLN A 131 -34.31 11.80 -13.81
CA GLN A 131 -33.36 12.14 -14.87
C GLN A 131 -31.93 11.81 -14.39
N SER A 132 -31.18 11.01 -15.18
CA SER A 132 -29.77 10.76 -14.99
C SER A 132 -29.01 11.14 -16.27
N THR A 133 -27.85 11.74 -16.10
CA THR A 133 -26.90 12.00 -17.20
C THR A 133 -25.93 10.83 -17.40
N ASP A 134 -25.81 9.94 -16.40
CA ASP A 134 -24.91 8.81 -16.45
C ASP A 134 -25.55 7.65 -17.24
N PRO A 135 -24.79 7.03 -18.14
CA PRO A 135 -25.28 5.90 -18.93
C PRO A 135 -25.46 4.65 -18.07
N ILE A 136 -26.36 3.78 -18.52
CA ILE A 136 -26.55 2.44 -17.99
C ILE A 136 -25.74 1.50 -18.86
N THR A 137 -24.67 0.91 -18.32
CA THR A 137 -23.87 -0.07 -19.03
C THR A 137 -24.52 -1.45 -18.92
N VAL A 138 -24.76 -2.09 -20.06
CA VAL A 138 -25.42 -3.40 -20.15
C VAL A 138 -24.66 -4.30 -21.10
N ASP A 139 -24.41 -5.53 -20.65
CA ASP A 139 -23.85 -6.58 -21.49
C ASP A 139 -24.99 -7.33 -22.22
N ILE A 140 -25.01 -7.24 -23.54
CA ILE A 140 -25.96 -7.97 -24.39
C ILE A 140 -25.18 -8.92 -25.28
N TYR A 141 -25.23 -10.22 -24.97
CA TYR A 141 -24.40 -11.25 -25.60
C TYR A 141 -22.89 -10.89 -25.50
N ASP A 142 -22.19 -10.76 -26.60
CA ASP A 142 -20.76 -10.44 -26.67
C ASP A 142 -20.50 -8.92 -26.83
N LYS A 143 -21.50 -8.06 -26.61
CA LYS A 143 -21.42 -6.63 -26.82
C LYS A 143 -21.78 -5.84 -25.57
N VAL A 144 -21.06 -4.74 -25.35
CA VAL A 144 -21.30 -3.79 -24.26
C VAL A 144 -22.04 -2.57 -24.83
N TYR A 145 -23.22 -2.28 -24.30
CA TYR A 145 -24.01 -1.11 -24.67
C TYR A 145 -24.09 -0.13 -23.50
N GLU A 146 -23.97 1.15 -23.81
CA GLU A 146 -24.29 2.24 -22.90
C GLU A 146 -25.65 2.82 -23.28
N PHE A 147 -26.66 2.64 -22.42
CA PHE A 147 -27.99 3.16 -22.61
C PHE A 147 -28.19 4.49 -21.89
N TYR A 148 -28.71 5.47 -22.63
CA TYR A 148 -29.13 6.77 -22.14
C TYR A 148 -30.64 6.87 -22.20
N TYR A 149 -31.25 7.60 -21.27
CA TYR A 149 -32.74 7.77 -21.29
C TYR A 149 -33.17 9.18 -20.94
N SER A 150 -34.39 9.51 -21.42
CA SER A 150 -35.07 10.76 -21.09
C SER A 150 -36.57 10.49 -20.97
N THR A 151 -37.17 10.92 -19.87
CA THR A 151 -38.61 10.72 -19.61
C THR A 151 -39.38 12.02 -19.81
N ILE A 152 -40.48 11.95 -20.55
CA ILE A 152 -41.39 13.06 -20.89
C ILE A 152 -42.77 12.73 -20.37
N LYS A 153 -43.36 13.63 -19.55
CA LYS A 153 -44.76 13.57 -19.11
C LYS A 153 -45.67 14.17 -20.17
N ARG A 154 -46.70 13.42 -20.56
CA ARG A 154 -47.72 13.91 -21.50
C ARG A 154 -48.94 14.37 -20.73
N GLU A 155 -49.06 15.68 -20.47
CA GLU A 155 -50.19 16.27 -19.73
C GLU A 155 -51.57 15.94 -20.27
N LYS A 156 -51.72 15.64 -21.59
CA LYS A 156 -53.00 15.31 -22.24
C LYS A 156 -53.46 13.87 -22.01
N PHE A 157 -52.58 12.95 -21.65
CA PHE A 157 -52.84 11.51 -21.59
C PHE A 157 -52.60 10.93 -20.21
N ASP A 158 -52.09 11.75 -19.27
CA ASP A 158 -51.71 11.35 -17.90
C ASP A 158 -50.78 10.12 -17.84
N ASP A 159 -49.86 10.02 -18.85
CA ASP A 159 -48.89 8.96 -18.99
C ASP A 159 -47.45 9.52 -19.13
N GLU A 160 -46.47 8.67 -18.85
CA GLU A 160 -45.04 8.97 -19.01
C GLU A 160 -44.44 8.13 -20.13
N LEU A 161 -43.74 8.78 -21.06
CA LEU A 161 -42.96 8.10 -22.08
C LEU A 161 -41.47 8.26 -21.81
N THR A 162 -40.76 7.15 -21.72
CA THR A 162 -39.32 7.13 -21.60
C THR A 162 -38.68 6.78 -22.94
N PHE A 163 -37.91 7.70 -23.48
CA PHE A 163 -37.06 7.49 -24.65
C PHE A 163 -35.71 6.94 -24.20
N VAL A 164 -35.31 5.77 -24.70
CA VAL A 164 -34.06 5.11 -24.37
C VAL A 164 -33.34 4.83 -25.68
N TYR A 165 -32.04 5.18 -25.73
CA TYR A 165 -31.15 4.82 -26.83
C TYR A 165 -29.84 4.25 -26.33
N GLY A 166 -29.31 3.28 -27.08
CA GLY A 166 -28.03 2.59 -26.72
C GLY A 166 -26.93 2.92 -27.71
N ILE A 167 -25.72 3.03 -27.19
CA ILE A 167 -24.48 3.16 -27.97
C ILE A 167 -23.67 1.89 -27.79
N ASP A 168 -23.26 1.25 -28.88
CA ASP A 168 -22.35 0.10 -28.85
C ASP A 168 -20.94 0.58 -28.43
N ASN A 169 -20.57 0.33 -27.21
CA ASN A 169 -19.28 0.73 -26.61
C ASN A 169 -18.30 -0.43 -26.51
N THR A 170 -18.59 -1.55 -27.18
CA THR A 170 -17.79 -2.79 -27.12
C THR A 170 -16.33 -2.55 -27.50
N SER A 171 -16.09 -1.76 -28.53
CA SER A 171 -14.73 -1.44 -28.99
C SER A 171 -13.92 -0.69 -27.93
N ASP A 172 -14.52 0.30 -27.29
CA ASP A 172 -13.85 1.12 -26.30
C ASP A 172 -13.60 0.33 -25.01
N GLU A 173 -14.57 -0.47 -24.56
CA GLU A 173 -14.39 -1.35 -23.42
C GLU A 173 -13.33 -2.44 -23.68
N ASN A 174 -13.31 -3.01 -24.88
CA ASN A 174 -12.25 -3.94 -25.27
C ASN A 174 -10.86 -3.26 -25.32
N ILE A 175 -10.79 -2.03 -25.83
CA ILE A 175 -9.55 -1.26 -25.83
C ILE A 175 -9.10 -0.96 -24.39
N LYS A 176 -10.00 -0.50 -23.52
CA LYS A 176 -9.70 -0.26 -22.10
C LYS A 176 -9.21 -1.53 -21.41
N LYS A 177 -9.86 -2.67 -21.68
CA LYS A 177 -9.46 -3.97 -21.14
C LYS A 177 -8.08 -4.40 -21.64
N ILE A 178 -7.85 -4.31 -22.96
CA ILE A 178 -6.55 -4.62 -23.56
C ILE A 178 -5.46 -3.70 -22.99
N PHE A 179 -5.74 -2.42 -22.83
CA PHE A 179 -4.79 -1.47 -22.27
C PHE A 179 -4.45 -1.79 -20.81
N LYS A 180 -5.45 -2.18 -20.02
CA LYS A 180 -5.26 -2.60 -18.62
C LYS A 180 -4.47 -3.91 -18.54
N ASP A 181 -4.82 -4.89 -19.34
CA ASP A 181 -4.24 -6.24 -19.31
C ASP A 181 -2.82 -6.26 -19.89
N ARG A 182 -2.52 -5.37 -20.87
CA ARG A 182 -1.20 -5.26 -21.49
C ARG A 182 -0.30 -4.16 -20.92
N ARG A 183 -0.67 -3.57 -19.78
CA ARG A 183 0.25 -2.65 -19.09
C ARG A 183 1.55 -3.38 -18.75
N LEU A 184 2.66 -2.64 -18.83
CA LEU A 184 3.99 -3.18 -18.52
C LEU A 184 4.13 -3.43 -17.01
N VAL A 185 4.72 -4.54 -16.66
CA VAL A 185 5.21 -4.86 -15.32
C VAL A 185 6.70 -5.13 -15.40
N VAL A 186 7.46 -4.59 -14.48
CA VAL A 186 8.91 -4.81 -14.38
C VAL A 186 9.23 -5.51 -13.06
N LEU A 187 9.99 -6.61 -13.15
CA LEU A 187 10.53 -7.28 -11.99
C LEU A 187 12.06 -7.16 -11.99
N THR A 188 12.61 -6.74 -10.87
CA THR A 188 14.06 -6.80 -10.60
C THR A 188 14.31 -7.97 -9.65
N MET A 189 15.27 -8.84 -9.98
CA MET A 189 15.53 -10.05 -9.19
C MET A 189 17.02 -10.20 -8.89
N TYR A 190 17.32 -10.60 -7.66
CA TYR A 190 18.69 -10.84 -7.20
C TYR A 190 18.78 -12.23 -6.58
N ILE A 191 19.84 -12.98 -6.93
CA ILE A 191 20.20 -14.19 -6.22
C ILE A 191 20.86 -13.75 -4.91
N ASP A 192 20.23 -14.09 -3.79
CA ASP A 192 20.76 -13.74 -2.48
C ASP A 192 22.06 -14.49 -2.20
N ASN A 193 22.99 -13.82 -1.52
CA ASN A 193 24.27 -14.40 -1.06
C ASN A 193 25.07 -15.12 -2.17
N PHE A 194 25.03 -14.60 -3.41
CA PHE A 194 25.61 -15.25 -4.58
C PHE A 194 27.10 -15.60 -4.42
N ASP A 195 27.90 -14.69 -3.84
CA ASP A 195 29.33 -14.94 -3.62
C ASP A 195 29.56 -16.03 -2.57
N ASP A 196 28.80 -16.03 -1.46
CA ASP A 196 28.90 -17.06 -0.43
C ASP A 196 28.43 -18.43 -0.97
N LEU A 197 27.35 -18.42 -1.78
CA LEU A 197 26.86 -19.61 -2.48
C LEU A 197 27.96 -20.20 -3.39
N ARG A 198 28.66 -19.36 -4.16
CA ARG A 198 29.76 -19.79 -5.02
C ARG A 198 30.99 -20.27 -4.23
N GLN A 199 31.36 -19.57 -3.15
CA GLN A 199 32.51 -19.94 -2.33
C GLN A 199 32.27 -21.27 -1.58
N SER A 200 31.07 -21.50 -1.10
CA SER A 200 30.68 -22.75 -0.42
C SER A 200 30.53 -23.95 -1.38
N THR A 201 30.48 -23.71 -2.70
CA THR A 201 30.37 -24.73 -3.72
C THR A 201 31.74 -25.16 -4.24
N LYS A 202 31.96 -26.47 -4.44
CA LYS A 202 33.20 -26.99 -5.04
C LYS A 202 33.52 -26.31 -6.36
N ALA A 203 34.77 -26.01 -6.63
CA ALA A 203 35.20 -25.26 -7.81
C ALA A 203 34.70 -25.87 -9.13
N SER A 204 34.65 -27.21 -9.24
CA SER A 204 34.12 -27.96 -10.39
C SER A 204 32.63 -27.71 -10.64
N ASP A 205 31.85 -27.42 -9.60
CA ASP A 205 30.38 -27.39 -9.66
C ASP A 205 29.81 -25.97 -9.76
N ARG A 206 30.63 -24.93 -9.54
CA ARG A 206 30.23 -23.52 -9.54
C ARG A 206 29.53 -23.08 -10.82
N SER A 207 30.09 -23.45 -11.96
CA SER A 207 29.50 -23.10 -13.27
C SER A 207 28.20 -23.86 -13.52
N SER A 208 28.13 -25.13 -13.08
CA SER A 208 26.92 -25.93 -13.19
C SER A 208 25.79 -25.41 -12.28
N LEU A 209 26.12 -24.97 -11.07
CA LEU A 209 25.17 -24.36 -10.15
C LEU A 209 24.57 -23.08 -10.73
N THR A 210 25.43 -22.15 -11.16
CA THR A 210 24.98 -20.87 -11.76
C THR A 210 24.16 -21.11 -13.01
N GLY A 211 24.60 -22.00 -13.91
CA GLY A 211 23.86 -22.34 -15.14
C GLY A 211 22.50 -22.99 -14.87
N GLU A 212 22.37 -23.77 -13.80
CA GLU A 212 21.08 -24.36 -13.42
C GLU A 212 20.09 -23.30 -12.89
N ILE A 213 20.57 -22.37 -12.05
CA ILE A 213 19.75 -21.25 -11.57
C ILE A 213 19.31 -20.36 -12.75
N ASP A 214 20.24 -20.02 -13.65
CA ASP A 214 19.95 -19.25 -14.86
C ASP A 214 18.86 -19.91 -15.70
N ARG A 215 19.01 -21.23 -15.92
CA ARG A 215 18.06 -22.04 -16.71
C ARG A 215 16.66 -22.04 -16.08
N ILE A 216 16.58 -22.19 -14.76
CA ILE A 216 15.30 -22.18 -14.03
C ILE A 216 14.62 -20.82 -14.17
N ILE A 217 15.33 -19.72 -13.94
CA ILE A 217 14.78 -18.36 -14.04
C ILE A 217 14.31 -18.09 -15.46
N MET A 218 15.15 -18.33 -16.47
CA MET A 218 14.79 -18.06 -17.86
C MET A 218 13.58 -18.91 -18.30
N ASN A 219 13.63 -20.22 -18.10
CA ASN A 219 12.53 -21.12 -18.49
C ASN A 219 11.22 -20.83 -17.76
N TYR A 220 11.28 -20.38 -16.51
CA TYR A 220 10.08 -20.04 -15.76
C TYR A 220 9.34 -18.86 -16.40
N PHE A 221 10.05 -17.77 -16.65
CA PHE A 221 9.45 -16.55 -17.18
C PHE A 221 9.13 -16.61 -18.67
N GLU A 222 9.91 -17.35 -19.47
CA GLU A 222 9.63 -17.59 -20.90
C GLU A 222 8.27 -18.26 -21.12
N LYS A 223 7.83 -19.13 -20.21
CA LYS A 223 6.50 -19.75 -20.27
C LYS A 223 5.35 -18.74 -20.23
N PHE A 224 5.59 -17.57 -19.67
CA PHE A 224 4.65 -16.46 -19.59
C PHE A 224 4.91 -15.37 -20.65
N GLY A 225 5.74 -15.64 -21.67
CA GLY A 225 6.05 -14.68 -22.70
C GLY A 225 6.84 -13.46 -22.24
N ALA A 226 7.50 -13.54 -21.09
CA ALA A 226 8.25 -12.46 -20.51
C ALA A 226 9.63 -12.30 -21.16
N MET A 227 10.12 -11.07 -21.26
CA MET A 227 11.51 -10.79 -21.61
C MET A 227 12.37 -10.84 -20.33
N VAL A 228 13.36 -11.74 -20.32
CA VAL A 228 14.30 -11.87 -19.21
C VAL A 228 15.69 -11.42 -19.66
N ARG A 229 16.33 -10.55 -18.88
CA ARG A 229 17.71 -10.12 -19.13
C ARG A 229 18.54 -10.22 -17.85
N LYS A 230 19.57 -11.02 -17.91
CA LYS A 230 20.64 -11.02 -16.90
C LYS A 230 21.61 -9.87 -17.24
N TYR A 231 21.86 -8.97 -16.27
CA TYR A 231 22.75 -7.80 -16.48
C TYR A 231 23.98 -7.82 -15.57
N GLU A 232 23.94 -8.58 -14.47
CA GLU A 232 25.09 -8.92 -13.62
C GLU A 232 25.09 -10.42 -13.31
N ASN A 233 26.11 -10.89 -12.63
CA ASN A 233 26.24 -12.33 -12.33
C ASN A 233 25.10 -12.92 -11.50
N ASP A 234 24.48 -12.10 -10.68
CA ASP A 234 23.44 -12.44 -9.71
C ASP A 234 22.12 -11.67 -9.93
N ARG A 235 22.05 -10.81 -11.00
CA ARG A 235 20.95 -9.87 -11.17
C ARG A 235 20.25 -10.02 -12.50
N TYR A 236 18.93 -9.99 -12.44
CA TYR A 236 18.06 -10.12 -13.62
C TYR A 236 17.01 -9.02 -13.62
N MET A 237 16.59 -8.66 -14.81
CA MET A 237 15.43 -7.83 -15.07
C MET A 237 14.43 -8.62 -15.93
N VAL A 238 13.17 -8.59 -15.55
CA VAL A 238 12.06 -9.21 -16.29
C VAL A 238 11.07 -8.13 -16.66
N MET A 239 10.64 -8.16 -17.92
CA MET A 239 9.54 -7.33 -18.43
C MET A 239 8.43 -8.25 -18.92
N ILE A 240 7.22 -8.02 -18.45
CA ILE A 240 6.06 -8.87 -18.70
C ILE A 240 4.79 -8.03 -18.77
N HIS A 241 3.77 -8.49 -19.49
CA HIS A 241 2.44 -7.90 -19.47
C HIS A 241 1.66 -8.28 -18.20
N TYR A 242 0.75 -7.41 -17.78
CA TYR A 242 0.04 -7.56 -16.51
C TYR A 242 -0.81 -8.84 -16.43
N ASP A 243 -1.46 -9.23 -17.53
CA ASP A 243 -2.26 -10.47 -17.60
C ASP A 243 -1.42 -11.74 -17.36
N ASP A 244 -0.20 -11.77 -17.89
CA ASP A 244 0.73 -12.87 -17.66
C ASP A 244 1.39 -12.79 -16.28
N TYR A 245 1.71 -11.59 -15.82
CA TYR A 245 2.15 -11.36 -14.44
C TYR A 245 1.13 -11.84 -13.41
N LYS A 246 -0.18 -11.64 -13.66
CA LYS A 246 -1.24 -12.10 -12.78
C LYS A 246 -1.21 -13.60 -12.56
N LYS A 247 -0.88 -14.39 -13.58
CA LYS A 247 -0.71 -15.86 -13.46
C LYS A 247 0.46 -16.22 -12.53
N ILE A 248 1.54 -15.41 -12.55
CA ILE A 248 2.68 -15.58 -11.64
C ILE A 248 2.28 -15.21 -10.21
N TYR A 249 1.54 -14.12 -10.06
CA TYR A 249 1.00 -13.66 -8.77
C TYR A 249 0.07 -14.72 -8.15
N ASP A 250 -0.89 -15.25 -8.92
CA ASP A 250 -1.83 -16.29 -8.46
C ASP A 250 -1.10 -17.59 -8.06
N SER A 251 0.04 -17.90 -8.70
CA SER A 251 0.94 -19.00 -8.31
C SER A 251 1.77 -18.73 -7.04
N LYS A 252 1.59 -17.55 -6.40
CA LYS A 252 2.35 -17.09 -5.24
C LYS A 252 3.86 -17.11 -5.47
N PHE A 253 4.29 -16.73 -6.68
CA PHE A 253 5.70 -16.67 -7.08
C PHE A 253 6.47 -17.98 -6.84
N LYS A 254 5.96 -19.07 -7.34
CA LYS A 254 6.56 -20.41 -7.24
C LYS A 254 8.04 -20.47 -7.65
N ILE A 255 8.54 -19.46 -8.37
CA ILE A 255 9.96 -19.34 -8.76
C ILE A 255 10.90 -19.34 -7.55
N LEU A 256 10.48 -18.77 -6.40
CA LEU A 256 11.28 -18.78 -5.18
C LEU A 256 11.60 -20.19 -4.73
N ASP A 257 10.59 -21.05 -4.71
CA ASP A 257 10.74 -22.45 -4.30
C ASP A 257 11.60 -23.25 -5.32
N LEU A 258 11.41 -23.00 -6.63
CA LEU A 258 12.19 -23.67 -7.68
C LEU A 258 13.69 -23.33 -7.61
N VAL A 259 14.04 -22.07 -7.28
CA VAL A 259 15.44 -21.68 -7.10
C VAL A 259 15.99 -22.27 -5.81
N ARG A 260 15.21 -22.28 -4.74
CA ARG A 260 15.61 -22.83 -3.43
C ARG A 260 15.92 -24.33 -3.49
N ASP A 261 15.25 -25.07 -4.34
CA ASP A 261 15.43 -26.53 -4.48
C ASP A 261 16.68 -26.94 -5.27
N VAL A 262 17.45 -26.00 -5.80
CA VAL A 262 18.66 -26.31 -6.58
C VAL A 262 19.75 -26.90 -5.70
N LYS A 263 20.21 -28.12 -6.06
CA LYS A 263 21.28 -28.87 -5.39
C LYS A 263 22.33 -29.29 -6.42
N LYS A 264 23.44 -28.56 -6.48
CA LYS A 264 24.58 -28.78 -7.39
C LYS A 264 25.91 -28.66 -6.65
N GLY A 265 26.07 -29.46 -5.58
CA GLY A 265 27.29 -29.45 -4.76
C GLY A 265 27.44 -28.21 -3.85
N ASN A 266 26.37 -27.41 -3.75
CA ASN A 266 26.28 -26.28 -2.83
C ASN A 266 25.93 -26.77 -1.41
N SER A 267 26.61 -26.19 -0.42
CA SER A 267 26.29 -26.39 1.01
C SER A 267 25.30 -25.33 1.53
N ILE A 268 25.21 -24.18 0.84
CA ILE A 268 24.26 -23.12 1.12
C ILE A 268 23.13 -23.23 0.09
N GLN A 269 21.90 -23.11 0.55
CA GLN A 269 20.71 -23.13 -0.29
C GLN A 269 20.60 -21.80 -1.05
N PRO A 270 20.46 -21.79 -2.40
CA PRO A 270 20.23 -20.53 -3.13
C PRO A 270 18.85 -19.97 -2.82
N THR A 271 18.76 -18.67 -2.68
CA THR A 271 17.50 -17.95 -2.51
C THR A 271 17.43 -16.80 -3.51
N LEU A 272 16.21 -16.37 -3.81
CA LEU A 272 15.92 -15.33 -4.79
C LEU A 272 15.08 -14.23 -4.16
N SER A 273 15.51 -12.99 -4.29
CA SER A 273 14.71 -11.82 -3.95
C SER A 273 14.14 -11.19 -5.22
N VAL A 274 12.89 -10.74 -5.18
CA VAL A 274 12.20 -10.14 -6.31
C VAL A 274 11.52 -8.85 -5.89
N GLY A 275 11.78 -7.78 -6.61
CA GLY A 275 11.05 -6.51 -6.49
C GLY A 275 10.17 -6.31 -7.72
N VAL A 276 8.90 -5.99 -7.52
CA VAL A 276 7.91 -5.78 -8.59
C VAL A 276 7.46 -4.33 -8.58
N GLY A 277 7.47 -3.69 -9.75
CA GLY A 277 6.89 -2.39 -10.01
C GLY A 277 5.66 -2.52 -10.91
N LEU A 278 4.54 -1.93 -10.50
CA LEU A 278 3.25 -1.99 -11.19
C LEU A 278 2.74 -0.63 -11.65
N SER A 279 3.20 0.47 -11.04
CA SER A 279 2.67 1.81 -11.25
C SER A 279 3.70 2.70 -11.93
N GLY A 280 3.24 3.52 -12.86
CA GLY A 280 4.09 4.48 -13.53
C GLY A 280 3.57 4.81 -14.93
N SER A 281 3.74 6.06 -15.34
CA SER A 281 3.35 6.52 -16.68
C SER A 281 4.41 6.18 -17.74
N LYS A 282 5.65 5.94 -17.31
CA LYS A 282 6.79 5.62 -18.17
C LYS A 282 7.46 4.33 -17.72
N PRO A 283 8.09 3.57 -18.63
CA PRO A 283 8.82 2.36 -18.26
C PRO A 283 9.89 2.56 -17.18
N ILE A 284 10.53 3.75 -17.15
CA ILE A 284 11.54 4.06 -16.13
C ILE A 284 10.94 4.16 -14.73
N ASP A 285 9.74 4.74 -14.58
CA ASP A 285 9.08 4.88 -13.30
C ASP A 285 8.76 3.49 -12.71
N ILE A 286 8.27 2.58 -13.57
CA ILE A 286 7.95 1.18 -13.19
C ILE A 286 9.23 0.43 -12.78
N TYR A 287 10.32 0.65 -13.51
CA TYR A 287 11.63 0.07 -13.17
C TYR A 287 12.14 0.60 -11.82
N GLU A 288 12.05 1.90 -11.56
CA GLU A 288 12.44 2.47 -10.27
C GLU A 288 11.60 1.93 -9.12
N GLU A 289 10.29 1.75 -9.31
CA GLU A 289 9.46 1.07 -8.33
C GLU A 289 9.93 -0.36 -8.05
N SER A 290 10.28 -1.13 -9.10
CA SER A 290 10.80 -2.48 -8.93
C SER A 290 12.14 -2.49 -8.18
N ARG A 291 12.98 -1.45 -8.36
CA ARG A 291 14.23 -1.28 -7.61
C ARG A 291 13.99 -0.96 -6.14
N ILE A 292 13.06 -0.07 -5.83
CA ILE A 292 12.65 0.20 -4.45
C ILE A 292 12.15 -1.09 -3.78
N SER A 293 11.34 -1.85 -4.50
CA SER A 293 10.77 -3.11 -4.02
C SER A 293 11.85 -4.16 -3.75
N ILE A 294 12.86 -4.30 -4.62
CA ILE A 294 13.96 -5.25 -4.39
C ILE A 294 14.83 -4.83 -3.22
N ASP A 295 15.09 -3.54 -3.04
CA ASP A 295 15.85 -3.03 -1.90
C ASP A 295 15.13 -3.33 -0.58
N ILE A 296 13.80 -3.23 -0.56
CA ILE A 296 12.97 -3.65 0.58
C ILE A 296 13.06 -5.15 0.79
N ALA A 297 12.95 -5.98 -0.27
CA ALA A 297 13.07 -7.43 -0.16
C ALA A 297 14.41 -7.85 0.45
N LEU A 298 15.49 -7.26 -0.03
CA LEU A 298 16.85 -7.54 0.47
C LEU A 298 17.03 -7.07 1.92
N SER A 299 16.51 -5.89 2.27
CA SER A 299 16.60 -5.34 3.63
C SER A 299 15.79 -6.15 4.64
N ARG A 300 14.75 -6.87 4.19
CA ARG A 300 13.94 -7.78 5.02
C ARG A 300 14.54 -9.19 5.15
N GLY A 301 15.72 -9.41 4.60
CA GLY A 301 16.43 -10.66 4.70
C GLY A 301 16.44 -11.53 3.44
N GLY A 302 15.92 -11.03 2.33
CA GLY A 302 15.87 -11.77 1.07
C GLY A 302 14.84 -12.90 1.04
N ASP A 303 14.95 -13.79 0.03
CA ASP A 303 14.06 -14.94 -0.19
C ASP A 303 12.58 -14.58 -0.23
N GLN A 304 12.26 -13.44 -0.83
CA GLN A 304 10.89 -12.93 -0.88
C GLN A 304 10.63 -12.07 -2.10
N VAL A 305 9.36 -11.88 -2.39
CA VAL A 305 8.86 -10.92 -3.37
C VAL A 305 8.26 -9.75 -2.65
N VAL A 306 8.60 -8.56 -3.08
CA VAL A 306 7.96 -7.31 -2.65
C VAL A 306 7.33 -6.67 -3.88
N ILE A 307 6.04 -6.37 -3.79
CA ILE A 307 5.26 -5.71 -4.82
C ILE A 307 4.92 -4.31 -4.33
N LYS A 308 5.14 -3.31 -5.17
CA LYS A 308 4.73 -1.93 -4.91
C LYS A 308 3.65 -1.54 -5.91
N GLU A 309 2.50 -1.09 -5.41
CA GLU A 309 1.44 -0.49 -6.20
C GLU A 309 0.98 0.82 -5.54
N GLY A 310 1.46 1.93 -6.08
CA GLY A 310 1.31 3.26 -5.46
C GLY A 310 2.04 3.33 -4.11
N ASP A 311 1.30 3.59 -3.04
CA ASP A 311 1.84 3.64 -1.67
C ASP A 311 1.73 2.30 -0.93
N ASN A 312 1.09 1.30 -1.53
CA ASN A 312 0.88 0.00 -0.89
C ASN A 312 2.00 -0.97 -1.23
N TYR A 313 2.32 -1.84 -0.26
CA TYR A 313 3.30 -2.91 -0.40
C TYR A 313 2.68 -4.25 -0.04
N GLU A 314 2.97 -5.26 -0.85
CA GLU A 314 2.55 -6.63 -0.64
C GLU A 314 3.77 -7.55 -0.64
N TYR A 315 3.73 -8.63 0.16
CA TYR A 315 4.89 -9.48 0.44
C TYR A 315 4.55 -10.95 0.25
N PHE A 316 5.43 -11.69 -0.44
CA PHE A 316 5.33 -13.14 -0.63
C PHE A 316 6.67 -13.80 -0.30
N GLY A 317 6.66 -14.98 0.33
CA GLY A 317 7.87 -15.71 0.68
C GLY A 317 8.39 -15.39 2.09
N GLY A 318 9.71 -15.34 2.27
CA GLY A 318 10.34 -15.10 3.59
C GLY A 318 10.34 -16.35 4.50
N LYS A 319 10.34 -17.55 3.91
CA LYS A 319 10.29 -18.84 4.63
C LYS A 319 11.67 -19.38 5.04
N SER A 320 12.74 -18.89 4.43
CA SER A 320 14.09 -19.37 4.76
C SER A 320 14.51 -18.89 6.14
N LYS A 321 15.09 -19.77 6.94
CA LYS A 321 15.86 -19.35 8.12
C LYS A 321 17.03 -18.51 7.63
N ALA A 322 17.17 -17.30 8.21
CA ALA A 322 18.24 -16.38 7.86
C ALA A 322 19.59 -17.10 7.86
N THR A 323 20.28 -17.08 6.73
CA THR A 323 21.64 -17.63 6.64
C THR A 323 22.60 -16.52 7.05
N GLU A 324 23.43 -16.79 8.04
CA GLU A 324 24.39 -15.85 8.58
C GLU A 324 25.41 -15.45 7.51
N LYS A 325 25.48 -14.16 7.16
CA LYS A 325 26.52 -13.61 6.31
C LYS A 325 27.79 -13.42 7.12
N ILE A 326 28.81 -14.19 6.85
CA ILE A 326 30.15 -13.97 7.40
C ILE A 326 30.83 -12.87 6.58
N SER A 327 30.58 -11.59 6.89
CA SER A 327 31.23 -10.47 6.21
C SER A 327 32.10 -9.63 7.18
N LYS A 328 33.16 -10.22 7.73
CA LYS A 328 34.17 -9.47 8.48
C LYS A 328 34.82 -8.33 7.67
N VAL A 329 34.84 -8.45 6.35
CA VAL A 329 35.32 -7.41 5.43
C VAL A 329 34.41 -6.16 5.48
N ARG A 330 33.08 -6.36 5.51
CA ARG A 330 32.14 -5.25 5.57
C ARG A 330 32.21 -4.46 6.87
N SER A 331 32.25 -5.16 8.01
CA SER A 331 32.42 -4.52 9.33
C SER A 331 33.71 -3.70 9.40
N ARG A 332 34.83 -4.20 8.81
CA ARG A 332 36.09 -3.47 8.74
C ARG A 332 36.00 -2.23 7.87
N VAL A 333 35.36 -2.30 6.69
CA VAL A 333 35.15 -1.16 5.78
C VAL A 333 34.29 -0.09 6.44
N ILE A 334 33.20 -0.49 7.07
CA ILE A 334 32.30 0.41 7.80
C ILE A 334 33.01 1.08 8.97
N SER A 335 33.78 0.31 9.75
CA SER A 335 34.56 0.83 10.85
C SER A 335 35.54 1.94 10.42
N GLN A 336 36.28 1.72 9.33
CA GLN A 336 37.22 2.70 8.80
C GLN A 336 36.50 3.93 8.21
N ALA A 337 35.35 3.74 7.55
CA ALA A 337 34.53 4.84 7.02
C ALA A 337 33.95 5.68 8.16
N LEU A 338 33.42 5.05 9.20
CA LEU A 338 32.93 5.71 10.41
C LEU A 338 34.02 6.52 11.09
N LYS A 339 35.19 5.93 11.28
CA LYS A 339 36.35 6.61 11.91
C LYS A 339 36.68 7.91 11.16
N ARG A 340 36.77 7.87 9.82
CA ARG A 340 37.04 9.04 9.00
C ARG A 340 35.96 10.11 9.15
N MET A 341 34.67 9.75 9.15
CA MET A 341 33.58 10.70 9.35
C MET A 341 33.66 11.36 10.73
N VAL A 342 33.95 10.58 11.78
CA VAL A 342 34.15 11.10 13.13
C VAL A 342 35.34 12.07 13.19
N GLU A 343 36.49 11.72 12.58
CA GLU A 343 37.68 12.58 12.55
C GLU A 343 37.38 13.94 11.84
N THR A 344 36.59 13.94 10.78
CA THR A 344 36.28 15.14 10.00
C THR A 344 35.11 15.96 10.55
N SER A 345 34.24 15.39 11.39
CA SER A 345 33.10 16.11 11.97
C SER A 345 33.58 17.13 13.05
N SER A 346 32.79 18.15 13.32
CA SER A 346 33.02 19.10 14.43
C SER A 346 32.69 18.46 15.77
N LYS A 347 31.49 17.91 15.89
CA LYS A 347 30.96 17.23 17.08
C LYS A 347 30.19 15.99 16.65
N VAL A 348 30.04 15.05 17.56
CA VAL A 348 29.29 13.82 17.31
C VAL A 348 28.15 13.68 18.33
N PHE A 349 26.96 13.33 17.85
CA PHE A 349 25.79 13.02 18.66
C PHE A 349 25.39 11.57 18.40
N VAL A 350 25.35 10.78 19.47
CA VAL A 350 25.00 9.35 19.41
C VAL A 350 23.69 9.15 20.13
N MET A 351 22.76 8.43 19.48
CA MET A 351 21.44 8.11 20.04
C MET A 351 20.95 6.74 19.58
N GLY A 352 20.05 6.14 20.37
CA GLY A 352 19.30 4.97 20.01
C GLY A 352 17.85 5.32 19.61
N HIS A 353 16.93 4.37 19.83
CA HIS A 353 15.50 4.61 19.68
C HIS A 353 14.90 5.24 20.96
N ASN A 354 13.74 5.91 20.81
CA ASN A 354 12.95 6.37 21.94
C ASN A 354 12.48 5.17 22.80
N ASN A 355 12.36 5.37 24.11
CA ASN A 355 12.19 4.29 25.09
C ASN A 355 13.26 3.19 24.97
N PRO A 356 14.55 3.54 25.14
CA PRO A 356 15.65 2.64 24.89
C PRO A 356 15.58 1.37 25.74
N ASP A 357 15.94 0.25 25.14
CA ASP A 357 16.22 -1.00 25.81
C ASP A 357 17.73 -1.20 26.00
N MET A 358 18.13 -2.39 26.42
CA MET A 358 19.53 -2.70 26.69
C MET A 358 20.39 -2.72 25.41
N ASP A 359 19.81 -3.09 24.24
CA ASP A 359 20.58 -3.12 23.00
C ASP A 359 20.76 -1.71 22.43
N SER A 360 19.70 -0.92 22.45
CA SER A 360 19.72 0.48 22.05
C SER A 360 20.71 1.30 22.88
N PHE A 361 20.64 1.16 24.22
CA PHE A 361 21.57 1.84 25.12
C PHE A 361 23.00 1.33 24.98
N GLY A 362 23.21 0.02 24.96
CA GLY A 362 24.54 -0.61 24.92
C GLY A 362 25.25 -0.31 23.60
N SER A 363 24.56 -0.40 22.45
CA SER A 363 25.13 -0.09 21.14
C SER A 363 25.49 1.39 21.02
N ALA A 364 24.63 2.31 21.48
CA ALA A 364 24.93 3.75 21.52
C ALA A 364 26.12 4.05 22.42
N LEU A 365 26.17 3.44 23.61
CA LEU A 365 27.30 3.60 24.56
C LEU A 365 28.63 3.08 23.99
N GLY A 366 28.58 1.96 23.26
CA GLY A 366 29.76 1.43 22.57
C GLY A 366 30.32 2.41 21.55
N ILE A 367 29.46 2.98 20.69
CA ILE A 367 29.89 3.99 19.72
C ILE A 367 30.42 5.25 20.41
N TYR A 368 29.73 5.75 21.44
CA TYR A 368 30.18 6.89 22.26
C TYR A 368 31.61 6.65 22.78
N GLU A 369 31.89 5.51 23.37
CA GLU A 369 33.21 5.13 23.91
C GLU A 369 34.28 5.08 22.81
N GLY A 370 33.97 4.45 21.67
CA GLY A 370 34.86 4.42 20.51
C GLY A 370 35.27 5.81 20.04
N ILE A 371 34.32 6.76 20.00
CA ILE A 371 34.56 8.14 19.59
C ILE A 371 35.38 8.89 20.64
N LYS A 372 35.04 8.74 21.90
CA LYS A 372 35.83 9.34 23.01
C LYS A 372 37.27 8.84 23.06
N SER A 373 37.50 7.56 22.70
CA SER A 373 38.86 6.98 22.71
C SER A 373 39.83 7.66 21.75
N ILE A 374 39.31 8.26 20.66
CA ILE A 374 40.16 9.04 19.72
C ILE A 374 40.15 10.55 20.04
N GLY A 375 39.68 10.95 21.22
CA GLY A 375 39.71 12.32 21.71
C GLY A 375 38.67 13.28 21.08
N LYS A 376 37.62 12.74 20.40
CA LYS A 376 36.63 13.55 19.77
C LYS A 376 35.51 13.98 20.72
N GLU A 377 35.02 15.21 20.55
CA GLU A 377 33.85 15.71 21.29
C GLU A 377 32.60 14.92 20.88
N CYS A 378 32.01 14.22 21.85
CA CYS A 378 30.89 13.33 21.63
C CYS A 378 29.87 13.47 22.75
N TYR A 379 28.59 13.55 22.35
CA TYR A 379 27.45 13.65 23.25
C TYR A 379 26.57 12.41 23.09
N PHE A 380 26.09 11.88 24.23
CA PHE A 380 25.12 10.82 24.29
C PHE A 380 23.73 11.43 24.45
N VAL A 381 22.85 11.26 23.47
CA VAL A 381 21.51 11.85 23.49
C VAL A 381 20.56 10.90 24.17
N LEU A 382 19.97 11.34 25.28
CA LEU A 382 19.00 10.58 26.08
C LEU A 382 18.08 11.56 26.80
N ASN A 383 16.79 11.51 26.55
CA ASN A 383 15.81 12.41 27.16
C ASN A 383 15.39 11.93 28.55
N GLU A 384 15.20 10.62 28.74
CA GLU A 384 14.75 10.02 29.98
C GLU A 384 15.40 8.63 30.20
N VAL A 385 15.70 8.33 31.45
CA VAL A 385 16.16 7.00 31.86
C VAL A 385 14.96 6.16 32.27
N ASN A 386 14.58 5.22 31.43
CA ASN A 386 13.48 4.30 31.70
C ASN A 386 13.94 3.06 32.51
N LYS A 387 12.97 2.30 33.05
CA LYS A 387 13.26 1.12 33.86
C LYS A 387 14.17 0.06 33.21
N PRO A 388 14.01 -0.28 31.92
CA PRO A 388 14.87 -1.25 31.26
C PRO A 388 16.35 -0.91 31.30
N ILE A 389 16.72 0.35 31.22
CA ILE A 389 18.13 0.78 31.18
C ILE A 389 18.66 1.34 32.50
N GLU A 390 17.80 1.52 33.51
CA GLU A 390 18.14 2.21 34.76
C GLU A 390 19.40 1.62 35.44
N ASN A 391 19.45 0.30 35.57
CA ASN A 391 20.59 -0.38 36.22
C ASN A 391 21.90 -0.18 35.46
N ILE A 392 21.88 -0.31 34.14
CA ILE A 392 23.10 -0.16 33.32
C ILE A 392 23.52 1.30 33.20
N TYR A 393 22.57 2.24 33.13
CA TYR A 393 22.84 3.67 33.15
C TYR A 393 23.53 4.10 34.44
N ASN A 394 22.98 3.73 35.60
CA ASN A 394 23.54 4.07 36.89
C ASN A 394 24.97 3.53 37.02
N ARG A 395 25.20 2.26 36.65
CA ARG A 395 26.51 1.68 36.61
C ARG A 395 27.48 2.39 35.68
N THR A 396 26.98 2.82 34.50
CA THR A 396 27.81 3.58 33.55
C THR A 396 28.21 4.93 34.13
N VAL A 397 27.28 5.63 34.78
CA VAL A 397 27.54 6.93 35.42
C VAL A 397 28.55 6.78 36.58
N GLU A 398 28.47 5.70 37.37
CA GLU A 398 29.38 5.48 38.49
C GLU A 398 30.79 5.17 38.04
N ASP A 399 30.98 4.31 37.03
CA ASP A 399 32.25 3.75 36.64
C ASP A 399 32.92 4.43 35.42
N LEU A 400 32.19 5.32 34.72
CA LEU A 400 32.64 6.00 33.50
C LEU A 400 32.78 7.51 33.76
N GLU A 401 33.96 7.94 34.18
CA GLU A 401 34.24 9.34 34.47
C GLU A 401 33.92 10.26 33.28
N GLY A 402 33.17 11.34 33.51
CA GLY A 402 32.75 12.33 32.49
C GLY A 402 31.61 11.87 31.58
N PHE A 403 31.00 10.71 31.80
CA PHE A 403 29.86 10.28 30.99
C PHE A 403 28.63 11.14 31.24
N ARG A 404 28.31 11.35 32.52
CA ARG A 404 27.12 12.10 32.94
C ARG A 404 27.06 13.52 32.35
N GLU A 405 28.19 14.19 32.25
CA GLU A 405 28.33 15.55 31.73
C GLU A 405 28.11 15.61 30.20
N ASN A 406 28.25 14.50 29.50
CA ASN A 406 28.08 14.37 28.07
C ASN A 406 26.72 13.76 27.69
N VAL A 407 25.87 13.37 28.66
CA VAL A 407 24.49 12.99 28.42
C VAL A 407 23.66 14.25 28.27
N VAL A 408 22.98 14.38 27.13
CA VAL A 408 22.19 15.58 26.77
C VAL A 408 20.79 15.19 26.27
N THR A 409 19.83 16.04 26.57
CA THR A 409 18.49 15.92 25.99
C THR A 409 18.49 16.40 24.54
N GLU A 410 17.43 16.09 23.77
CA GLU A 410 17.24 16.59 22.40
C GLU A 410 17.38 18.10 22.30
N ILE A 411 16.74 18.85 23.23
CA ILE A 411 16.80 20.31 23.27
C ILE A 411 18.24 20.79 23.41
N LYS A 412 19.00 20.21 24.34
CA LYS A 412 20.39 20.59 24.58
C LYS A 412 21.30 20.18 23.42
N ALA A 413 21.06 19.03 22.81
CA ALA A 413 21.78 18.58 21.63
C ALA A 413 21.60 19.55 20.44
N LEU A 414 20.37 20.03 20.20
CA LEU A 414 20.06 21.03 19.16
C LEU A 414 20.79 22.38 19.38
N GLU A 415 20.96 22.80 20.65
CA GLU A 415 21.73 24.01 20.97
C GLU A 415 23.24 23.83 20.71
N LEU A 416 23.75 22.63 20.92
CA LEU A 416 25.18 22.32 20.76
C LEU A 416 25.58 21.99 19.31
N MET A 417 24.61 21.61 18.46
CA MET A 417 24.84 21.26 17.06
C MET A 417 25.33 22.44 16.22
N ASP A 418 26.21 22.14 15.27
CA ASP A 418 26.66 23.04 14.21
C ASP A 418 26.63 22.34 12.84
N GLN A 419 26.99 23.06 11.76
CA GLN A 419 26.93 22.52 10.39
C GLN A 419 27.87 21.33 10.13
N GLY A 420 28.91 21.15 10.94
CA GLY A 420 29.86 20.04 10.82
C GLY A 420 29.53 18.85 11.71
N SER A 421 28.39 18.89 12.40
CA SER A 421 28.01 17.86 13.37
C SER A 421 27.56 16.58 12.68
N LEU A 422 28.02 15.44 13.23
CA LEU A 422 27.64 14.07 12.82
C LEU A 422 26.62 13.50 13.79
N VAL A 423 25.55 12.90 13.26
CA VAL A 423 24.57 12.15 14.04
C VAL A 423 24.72 10.66 13.75
N ILE A 424 24.82 9.86 14.80
CA ILE A 424 24.90 8.39 14.72
C ILE A 424 23.70 7.81 15.44
N VAL A 425 22.90 7.03 14.70
CA VAL A 425 21.73 6.33 15.20
C VAL A 425 22.06 4.85 15.30
N THR A 426 21.87 4.24 16.46
CA THR A 426 22.06 2.82 16.69
C THR A 426 20.72 2.16 17.00
N ASP A 427 20.58 0.89 16.62
CA ASP A 427 19.42 0.05 16.91
C ASP A 427 18.08 0.63 16.41
N ASN A 428 18.16 1.49 15.44
CA ASN A 428 16.99 2.09 14.79
C ASN A 428 17.36 2.73 13.45
N HIS A 429 16.44 2.69 12.50
CA HIS A 429 16.58 3.35 11.20
C HIS A 429 15.39 4.25 10.85
N ARG A 430 14.42 4.40 11.77
CA ARG A 430 13.18 5.19 11.57
C ARG A 430 13.28 6.51 12.30
N LYS A 431 13.15 7.61 11.56
CA LYS A 431 13.29 8.95 12.11
C LYS A 431 12.41 9.19 13.35
N ASN A 432 11.11 8.90 13.24
CA ASN A 432 10.15 9.19 14.31
C ASN A 432 10.30 8.29 15.54
N SER A 433 11.08 7.23 15.43
CA SER A 433 11.39 6.31 16.53
C SER A 433 12.77 6.59 17.15
N THR A 434 13.54 7.57 16.67
CA THR A 434 14.81 7.96 17.30
C THR A 434 14.57 8.73 18.58
N GLU A 435 15.56 8.72 19.48
CA GLU A 435 15.54 9.48 20.73
C GLU A 435 15.41 11.00 20.49
N ALA A 436 15.95 11.51 19.38
CA ALA A 436 15.92 12.92 19.01
C ALA A 436 15.68 13.10 17.50
N PRO A 437 14.41 13.04 17.01
CA PRO A 437 14.08 13.15 15.60
C PRO A 437 14.52 14.46 14.95
N SER A 438 14.54 15.57 15.71
CA SER A 438 14.87 16.89 15.19
C SER A 438 16.34 17.02 14.79
N LEU A 439 17.25 16.21 15.36
CA LEU A 439 18.67 16.23 14.98
C LEU A 439 18.86 15.72 13.55
N ILE A 440 18.03 14.77 13.12
CA ILE A 440 18.07 14.19 11.76
C ILE A 440 17.82 15.24 10.68
N ASP A 441 16.97 16.23 10.97
CA ASP A 441 16.65 17.32 10.03
C ASP A 441 17.74 18.41 9.97
N LYS A 442 18.65 18.44 10.95
CA LYS A 442 19.63 19.52 11.11
C LYS A 442 20.98 19.21 10.48
N THR A 443 21.24 17.95 10.08
CA THR A 443 22.52 17.57 9.48
C THR A 443 22.31 16.69 8.26
N GLU A 444 23.24 16.77 7.30
CA GLU A 444 23.37 15.83 6.20
C GLU A 444 24.34 14.67 6.53
N GLN A 445 25.05 14.75 7.65
CA GLN A 445 25.98 13.72 8.08
C GLN A 445 25.31 12.77 9.08
N ILE A 446 24.75 11.69 8.54
CA ILE A 446 24.00 10.70 9.33
C ILE A 446 24.59 9.31 9.10
N VAL A 447 24.83 8.59 10.21
CA VAL A 447 25.22 7.17 10.19
C VAL A 447 24.15 6.36 10.90
N ILE A 448 23.75 5.24 10.31
CA ILE A 448 22.79 4.29 10.87
C ILE A 448 23.48 2.95 11.05
N ILE A 449 23.36 2.36 12.25
CA ILE A 449 23.83 1.03 12.59
C ILE A 449 22.67 0.27 13.22
N ASP A 450 22.09 -0.69 12.49
CA ASP A 450 20.83 -1.32 12.90
C ASP A 450 20.76 -2.78 12.43
N HIS A 451 20.01 -3.62 13.16
CA HIS A 451 19.77 -5.01 12.81
C HIS A 451 18.29 -5.29 12.47
N HIS A 452 17.43 -4.30 12.61
CA HIS A 452 16.00 -4.44 12.27
C HIS A 452 15.76 -4.51 10.76
N ARG A 453 14.70 -5.21 10.36
CA ARG A 453 14.27 -5.25 8.97
C ARG A 453 13.79 -3.87 8.54
N ARG A 454 14.30 -3.39 7.41
CA ARG A 454 13.98 -2.06 6.89
C ARG A 454 12.48 -1.95 6.57
N GLY A 455 11.81 -0.94 7.15
CA GLY A 455 10.44 -0.54 6.84
C GLY A 455 10.37 0.55 5.76
N ASN A 456 9.17 1.04 5.47
CA ASN A 456 8.94 2.09 4.46
C ASN A 456 9.33 3.50 4.94
N ASP A 457 9.41 3.70 6.26
CA ASP A 457 9.62 4.96 6.99
C ASP A 457 11.08 5.16 7.45
N TYR A 458 12.05 4.62 6.69
CA TYR A 458 13.46 4.71 7.05
C TYR A 458 14.09 6.08 6.68
N ILE A 459 15.17 6.44 7.36
CA ILE A 459 15.98 7.64 7.08
C ILE A 459 16.72 7.45 5.75
N ARG A 460 16.28 8.16 4.70
CA ARG A 460 16.75 7.95 3.31
C ARG A 460 18.09 8.60 2.98
N ASN A 461 18.45 9.65 3.68
CA ASN A 461 19.64 10.49 3.42
C ASN A 461 20.84 10.15 4.30
N ALA A 462 20.91 8.95 4.88
CA ALA A 462 22.06 8.53 5.68
C ALA A 462 23.30 8.41 4.80
N THR A 463 24.40 9.01 5.23
CA THR A 463 25.72 8.92 4.58
C THR A 463 26.29 7.50 4.66
N ILE A 464 26.12 6.85 5.82
CA ILE A 464 26.40 5.43 6.02
C ILE A 464 25.15 4.76 6.57
N SER A 465 24.68 3.72 5.88
CA SER A 465 23.59 2.87 6.34
C SER A 465 24.10 1.43 6.47
N TYR A 466 24.42 1.04 7.69
CA TYR A 466 24.85 -0.32 8.04
C TYR A 466 23.70 -1.03 8.73
N ILE A 467 22.82 -1.61 7.92
CA ILE A 467 21.67 -2.37 8.38
C ILE A 467 21.87 -3.83 8.02
N GLU A 468 21.92 -4.71 9.03
CA GLU A 468 22.19 -6.14 8.91
C GLU A 468 21.13 -6.97 9.64
N PRO A 469 20.00 -7.30 8.97
CA PRO A 469 18.90 -8.04 9.61
C PRO A 469 19.24 -9.47 10.08
N TYR A 470 20.44 -9.93 9.75
CA TYR A 470 20.96 -11.23 10.19
C TYR A 470 21.83 -11.15 11.45
N ALA A 471 22.24 -9.96 11.86
CA ALA A 471 22.90 -9.77 13.12
C ALA A 471 21.90 -10.00 14.27
N SER A 472 22.38 -10.53 15.37
CA SER A 472 21.53 -10.81 16.52
C SER A 472 21.07 -9.56 17.25
N SER A 473 21.87 -8.48 17.16
CA SER A 473 21.63 -7.22 17.86
C SER A 473 22.49 -6.10 17.26
N ALA A 474 22.16 -4.84 17.51
CA ALA A 474 22.99 -3.70 17.20
C ALA A 474 24.29 -3.71 18.01
N SER A 475 24.27 -4.23 19.23
CA SER A 475 25.43 -4.43 20.07
C SER A 475 26.45 -5.42 19.45
N GLU A 476 25.99 -6.45 18.73
CA GLU A 476 26.87 -7.32 17.92
C GLU A 476 27.60 -6.52 16.87
N LEU A 477 26.88 -5.75 16.06
CA LEU A 477 27.42 -4.92 14.97
C LEU A 477 28.41 -3.89 15.49
N VAL A 478 28.05 -3.21 16.57
CA VAL A 478 28.94 -2.21 17.22
C VAL A 478 30.20 -2.86 17.79
N THR A 479 30.10 -4.03 18.41
CA THR A 479 31.28 -4.77 18.91
C THR A 479 32.23 -5.11 17.77
N GLU A 480 31.72 -5.55 16.62
CA GLU A 480 32.56 -5.82 15.43
C GLU A 480 33.19 -4.54 14.88
N ILE A 481 32.45 -3.44 14.77
CA ILE A 481 32.97 -2.13 14.33
C ILE A 481 34.10 -1.70 15.25
N LEU A 482 33.89 -1.73 16.55
CA LEU A 482 34.88 -1.30 17.54
C LEU A 482 36.14 -2.15 17.52
N ASN A 483 36.03 -3.44 17.27
CA ASN A 483 37.17 -4.34 17.15
C ASN A 483 38.09 -4.02 15.94
N TYR A 484 37.60 -3.26 14.96
CA TYR A 484 38.36 -2.78 13.81
C TYR A 484 38.58 -1.26 13.82
N PHE A 485 38.04 -0.53 14.82
CA PHE A 485 38.10 0.91 14.91
C PHE A 485 39.54 1.42 15.13
N ASP A 486 40.24 0.76 16.02
CA ASP A 486 41.66 0.94 16.29
C ASP A 486 42.27 -0.37 16.78
N GLU A 487 43.49 -0.68 16.36
CA GLU A 487 44.15 -1.94 16.74
C GLU A 487 44.36 -2.08 18.26
N SER A 488 44.46 -0.97 18.98
CA SER A 488 44.66 -0.92 20.46
C SER A 488 43.34 -0.75 21.22
N PHE A 489 42.19 -0.59 20.52
CA PHE A 489 40.92 -0.31 21.18
C PHE A 489 40.47 -1.46 22.09
N LYS A 490 40.17 -1.12 23.32
CA LYS A 490 39.53 -1.98 24.30
C LYS A 490 38.48 -1.17 25.05
N ALA A 491 37.23 -1.55 24.96
CA ALA A 491 36.19 -0.88 25.71
C ALA A 491 36.42 -1.02 27.23
N ARG A 492 36.08 0.01 27.98
CA ARG A 492 36.05 -0.05 29.44
C ARG A 492 35.00 -1.06 29.92
N VAL A 493 35.20 -1.65 31.10
CA VAL A 493 34.35 -2.75 31.61
C VAL A 493 32.85 -2.42 31.57
N PRO A 494 32.36 -1.25 32.04
CA PRO A 494 30.94 -0.94 32.00
C PRO A 494 30.36 -0.91 30.58
N VAL A 495 31.15 -0.44 29.59
CA VAL A 495 30.76 -0.41 28.17
C VAL A 495 30.69 -1.82 27.58
N ALA A 496 31.66 -2.66 27.89
CA ALA A 496 31.70 -4.06 27.48
C ALA A 496 30.53 -4.85 28.11
N GLU A 497 30.14 -4.54 29.35
CA GLU A 497 28.98 -5.10 30.02
C GLU A 497 27.67 -4.60 29.39
N ALA A 498 27.58 -3.32 29.03
CA ALA A 498 26.38 -2.77 28.33
C ALA A 498 26.18 -3.43 26.97
N LEU A 499 27.22 -3.55 26.14
CA LEU A 499 27.16 -4.25 24.85
C LEU A 499 26.79 -5.73 25.03
N LEU A 500 27.36 -6.43 26.04
CA LEU A 500 27.02 -7.83 26.29
C LEU A 500 25.58 -7.97 26.83
N ALA A 501 25.07 -6.99 27.58
CA ALA A 501 23.71 -6.97 28.06
C ALA A 501 22.74 -6.81 26.89
N GLY A 502 22.99 -5.88 25.95
CA GLY A 502 22.19 -5.72 24.72
C GLY A 502 22.14 -7.00 23.91
N LEU A 503 23.30 -7.59 23.63
CA LEU A 503 23.40 -8.85 22.93
C LEU A 503 22.63 -9.99 23.64
N THR A 504 22.64 -10.02 24.96
CA THR A 504 21.98 -11.04 25.79
C THR A 504 20.45 -10.89 25.73
N VAL A 505 19.92 -9.66 25.73
CA VAL A 505 18.48 -9.39 25.65
C VAL A 505 17.92 -9.84 24.32
N ASP A 506 18.47 -9.37 23.22
CA ASP A 506 17.97 -9.63 21.88
C ASP A 506 18.08 -11.10 21.47
N THR A 507 19.09 -11.77 21.96
CA THR A 507 19.28 -13.21 21.75
C THR A 507 18.50 -14.07 22.73
N LYS A 508 17.78 -13.48 23.68
CA LYS A 508 17.13 -14.21 24.80
C LYS A 508 18.10 -15.22 25.45
N ASN A 509 19.22 -14.72 25.97
CA ASN A 509 20.29 -15.53 26.52
C ASN A 509 20.93 -16.52 25.54
N PHE A 510 21.25 -16.07 24.33
CA PHE A 510 21.86 -16.86 23.24
C PHE A 510 21.00 -18.03 22.73
N VAL A 511 19.67 -17.91 22.81
CA VAL A 511 18.73 -18.91 22.30
C VAL A 511 18.19 -18.54 20.91
N TYR A 512 17.95 -17.24 20.67
CA TYR A 512 17.34 -16.76 19.42
C TYR A 512 18.33 -16.02 18.54
N GLN A 513 18.18 -16.17 17.21
CA GLN A 513 18.92 -15.45 16.17
C GLN A 513 20.44 -15.39 16.39
N THR A 514 21.00 -16.43 17.03
CA THR A 514 22.43 -16.53 17.31
C THR A 514 23.15 -17.22 16.19
N GLY A 515 24.29 -16.66 15.80
CA GLY A 515 25.21 -17.25 14.85
C GLY A 515 26.66 -17.22 15.35
N VAL A 516 27.60 -17.59 14.49
CA VAL A 516 29.03 -17.57 14.82
C VAL A 516 29.46 -16.16 15.21
N ARG A 517 28.95 -15.12 14.50
CA ARG A 517 29.27 -13.70 14.78
C ARG A 517 28.87 -13.29 16.20
N THR A 518 27.70 -13.72 16.65
CA THR A 518 27.18 -13.44 18.00
C THR A 518 28.14 -13.95 19.08
N PHE A 519 28.62 -15.22 18.94
CA PHE A 519 29.54 -15.80 19.87
C PHE A 519 30.96 -15.18 19.76
N GLU A 520 31.40 -14.77 18.55
CA GLU A 520 32.63 -14.01 18.37
C GLU A 520 32.56 -12.65 19.06
N ALA A 521 31.47 -11.90 18.89
CA ALA A 521 31.23 -10.63 19.58
C ALA A 521 31.21 -10.82 21.10
N ALA A 522 30.49 -11.82 21.61
CA ALA A 522 30.48 -12.14 23.03
C ALA A 522 31.91 -12.50 23.55
N SER A 523 32.68 -13.23 22.76
CA SER A 523 34.11 -13.53 23.10
C SER A 523 34.98 -12.27 23.18
N ILE A 524 34.78 -11.30 22.25
CA ILE A 524 35.46 -10.01 22.27
C ILE A 524 35.11 -9.25 23.56
N LEU A 525 33.81 -9.14 23.88
CA LEU A 525 33.34 -8.45 25.07
C LEU A 525 33.83 -9.08 26.36
N LYS A 526 33.92 -10.41 26.43
CA LYS A 526 34.53 -11.12 27.55
C LYS A 526 36.03 -10.80 27.68
N ARG A 527 36.77 -10.69 26.58
CA ARG A 527 38.20 -10.27 26.60
C ARG A 527 38.35 -8.81 27.04
N TRP A 528 37.36 -7.96 26.78
CA TRP A 528 37.34 -6.58 27.30
C TRP A 528 36.95 -6.49 28.78
N GLY A 529 36.55 -7.60 29.40
CA GLY A 529 36.33 -7.73 30.84
C GLY A 529 34.87 -7.75 31.27
N ALA A 530 33.91 -7.88 30.34
CA ALA A 530 32.47 -7.98 30.68
C ALA A 530 32.21 -9.18 31.63
N ASP A 531 31.48 -8.92 32.74
CA ASP A 531 31.10 -9.96 33.71
C ASP A 531 29.63 -10.39 33.53
N SER A 532 29.45 -11.65 33.12
CA SER A 532 28.09 -12.24 32.92
C SER A 532 27.28 -12.33 34.21
N ILE A 533 27.96 -12.36 35.40
CA ILE A 533 27.20 -12.38 36.69
C ILE A 533 26.61 -11.02 36.97
N ILE A 534 27.32 -9.94 36.66
CA ILE A 534 26.80 -8.58 36.78
C ILE A 534 25.63 -8.38 35.84
N ILE A 535 25.75 -8.80 34.57
CA ILE A 535 24.65 -8.74 33.58
C ILE A 535 23.45 -9.52 34.07
N LYS A 536 23.62 -10.75 34.59
CA LYS A 536 22.52 -11.52 35.17
C LYS A 536 21.84 -10.82 36.35
N ARG A 537 22.57 -10.01 37.12
CA ARG A 537 22.00 -9.22 38.22
C ARG A 537 21.15 -8.06 37.70
N MET A 538 21.52 -7.47 36.55
CA MET A 538 20.77 -6.39 35.92
C MET A 538 19.39 -6.84 35.37
N PHE A 539 19.27 -8.12 35.00
CA PHE A 539 18.05 -8.74 34.49
C PHE A 539 17.17 -9.40 35.56
N LYS A 540 17.40 -9.10 36.84
CA LYS A 540 16.51 -9.62 37.88
C LYS A 540 15.19 -8.85 37.86
N ASP A 541 14.12 -9.60 37.75
CA ASP A 541 12.77 -9.07 37.91
C ASP A 541 12.47 -8.78 39.40
N ASP A 542 11.60 -7.81 39.63
CA ASP A 542 11.02 -7.58 40.93
C ASP A 542 10.14 -8.77 41.34
N PHE A 543 10.14 -9.07 42.63
CA PHE A 543 9.40 -10.22 43.19
C PHE A 543 7.90 -10.21 42.82
N GLU A 544 7.27 -9.02 42.80
CA GLU A 544 5.85 -8.87 42.41
C GLU A 544 5.63 -9.21 40.92
N ILE A 545 6.56 -8.84 40.04
CA ILE A 545 6.48 -9.18 38.59
C ILE A 545 6.59 -10.70 38.41
N VAL A 546 7.51 -11.36 39.12
CA VAL A 546 7.66 -12.83 39.10
C VAL A 546 6.39 -13.50 39.56
N LYS A 547 5.77 -12.98 40.63
CA LYS A 547 4.49 -13.49 41.15
C LYS A 547 3.38 -13.37 40.11
N TYR A 548 3.21 -12.22 39.48
CA TYR A 548 2.20 -12.00 38.44
C TYR A 548 2.40 -12.91 37.20
N LYS A 549 3.62 -13.07 36.73
CA LYS A 549 3.92 -14.02 35.65
C LYS A 549 3.58 -15.46 36.07
N SER A 550 3.90 -15.85 37.29
CA SER A 550 3.56 -17.17 37.82
C SER A 550 2.04 -17.43 37.92
N GLU A 551 1.25 -16.41 38.27
CA GLU A 551 -0.21 -16.48 38.27
C GLU A 551 -0.72 -16.75 36.83
N VAL A 552 -0.23 -16.02 35.82
CA VAL A 552 -0.60 -16.23 34.41
C VAL A 552 -0.25 -17.65 33.95
N ILE A 553 0.94 -18.14 34.31
CA ILE A 553 1.40 -19.47 33.91
C ILE A 553 0.52 -20.55 34.56
N ALA A 554 0.20 -20.40 35.83
CA ALA A 554 -0.61 -21.37 36.60
C ALA A 554 -2.04 -21.49 36.04
N ASP A 555 -2.61 -20.37 35.57
CA ASP A 555 -3.99 -20.32 35.06
C ASP A 555 -4.07 -20.56 33.54
N SER A 556 -2.90 -20.77 32.85
CA SER A 556 -2.86 -20.99 31.41
C SER A 556 -3.45 -22.32 30.96
N THR A 557 -4.04 -22.33 29.79
CA THR A 557 -4.60 -23.54 29.15
C THR A 557 -3.80 -23.90 27.89
N VAL A 558 -3.65 -25.21 27.63
CA VAL A 558 -2.99 -25.67 26.41
C VAL A 558 -4.06 -26.13 25.42
N VAL A 559 -4.06 -25.54 24.23
CA VAL A 559 -4.93 -25.91 23.11
C VAL A 559 -4.10 -26.63 22.04
N ASN A 560 -4.73 -27.58 21.36
CA ASN A 560 -4.10 -28.42 20.32
C ASN A 560 -2.79 -29.10 20.77
N ASP A 561 -2.65 -29.37 22.07
CA ASP A 561 -1.51 -30.04 22.74
C ASP A 561 -0.19 -29.26 22.72
N PHE A 562 -0.09 -28.13 22.03
CA PHE A 562 1.18 -27.40 21.88
C PHE A 562 1.08 -25.86 21.85
N ILE A 563 -0.11 -25.28 22.03
CA ILE A 563 -0.29 -23.83 22.08
C ILE A 563 -0.83 -23.46 23.47
N ALA A 564 -0.09 -22.64 24.22
CA ALA A 564 -0.50 -22.15 25.51
C ALA A 564 -1.26 -20.81 25.38
N ILE A 565 -2.39 -20.67 26.06
CA ILE A 565 -3.14 -19.42 26.17
C ILE A 565 -3.27 -19.07 27.66
N GLY A 566 -2.79 -17.88 28.03
CA GLY A 566 -2.86 -17.35 29.39
C GLY A 566 -3.59 -16.01 29.44
N HIS A 567 -4.04 -15.62 30.63
CA HIS A 567 -4.72 -14.36 30.88
C HIS A 567 -4.07 -13.62 32.04
N PHE A 568 -3.82 -12.31 31.83
CA PHE A 568 -3.44 -11.42 32.91
C PHE A 568 -4.59 -10.45 33.19
N ASN A 569 -5.38 -10.75 34.21
CA ASN A 569 -6.65 -10.08 34.50
C ASN A 569 -6.50 -8.84 35.41
N ARG A 570 -5.29 -8.32 35.61
CA ARG A 570 -5.05 -7.14 36.44
C ARG A 570 -4.75 -5.95 35.52
N GLU A 571 -5.49 -4.86 35.75
CA GLU A 571 -5.23 -3.60 35.07
C GLU A 571 -4.26 -2.78 35.93
N MET A 572 -3.04 -2.60 35.41
CA MET A 572 -1.96 -1.84 36.05
C MET A 572 -0.96 -1.35 35.02
N ASP A 573 -0.19 -0.35 35.39
CA ASP A 573 0.92 0.12 34.54
C ASP A 573 1.90 -1.03 34.29
N GLY A 574 2.22 -1.25 33.00
CA GLY A 574 3.12 -2.34 32.58
C GLY A 574 2.45 -3.71 32.41
N SER A 575 1.11 -3.81 32.44
CA SER A 575 0.38 -5.08 32.22
C SER A 575 0.73 -5.75 30.89
N THR A 576 0.96 -4.99 29.82
CA THR A 576 1.39 -5.49 28.51
C THR A 576 2.80 -6.09 28.54
N LEU A 577 3.70 -5.52 29.33
CA LEU A 577 5.05 -6.05 29.53
C LEU A 577 5.01 -7.38 30.30
N ILE A 578 4.22 -7.44 31.36
CA ILE A 578 4.04 -8.69 32.15
C ILE A 578 3.45 -9.79 31.29
N ALA A 579 2.42 -9.47 30.48
CA ALA A 579 1.81 -10.43 29.55
C ALA A 579 2.83 -10.94 28.49
N SER A 580 3.64 -10.04 27.96
CA SER A 580 4.69 -10.38 27.00
C SER A 580 5.76 -11.32 27.62
N GLN A 581 6.22 -11.00 28.83
CA GLN A 581 7.18 -11.84 29.57
C GLN A 581 6.59 -13.18 29.97
N ALA A 582 5.32 -13.21 30.42
CA ALA A 582 4.64 -14.46 30.73
C ALA A 582 4.47 -15.35 29.49
N ALA A 583 4.21 -14.75 28.31
CA ALA A 583 4.19 -15.50 27.06
C ALA A 583 5.55 -16.12 26.72
N ASP A 584 6.66 -15.42 26.97
CA ASP A 584 8.00 -15.97 26.82
C ASP A 584 8.26 -17.11 27.83
N ASP A 585 7.85 -16.95 29.09
CA ASP A 585 8.03 -17.97 30.11
C ASP A 585 7.21 -19.25 29.82
N LEU A 586 6.01 -19.15 29.24
CA LEU A 586 5.18 -20.27 28.79
C LEU A 586 5.87 -21.15 27.72
N LEU A 587 6.75 -20.57 26.88
CA LEU A 587 7.53 -21.34 25.90
C LEU A 587 8.59 -22.24 26.53
N ASN A 588 8.96 -22.03 27.81
CA ASN A 588 9.88 -22.89 28.54
C ASN A 588 9.18 -24.19 29.01
N ILE A 589 7.87 -24.32 28.86
CA ILE A 589 7.13 -25.51 29.22
C ILE A 589 7.27 -26.58 28.14
N LYS A 590 7.66 -27.79 28.55
CA LYS A 590 7.84 -28.91 27.63
C LYS A 590 6.56 -29.18 26.81
N GLY A 591 6.67 -29.19 25.50
CA GLY A 591 5.58 -29.45 24.54
C GLY A 591 4.91 -28.19 24.00
N VAL A 592 5.09 -27.02 24.62
CA VAL A 592 4.57 -25.75 24.13
C VAL A 592 5.45 -25.26 22.99
N LYS A 593 4.85 -24.98 21.81
CA LYS A 593 5.49 -24.46 20.59
C LYS A 593 5.14 -23.00 20.33
N ALA A 594 3.99 -22.56 20.80
CA ALA A 594 3.56 -21.16 20.75
C ALA A 594 2.73 -20.83 22.00
N SER A 595 2.77 -19.56 22.38
CA SER A 595 2.04 -19.04 23.54
C SER A 595 1.38 -17.71 23.21
N PHE A 596 0.22 -17.48 23.79
CA PHE A 596 -0.50 -16.22 23.66
C PHE A 596 -0.97 -15.79 25.06
N VAL A 597 -0.73 -14.55 25.44
CA VAL A 597 -1.21 -13.99 26.70
C VAL A 597 -2.06 -12.76 26.42
N LEU A 598 -3.29 -12.80 26.93
CA LEU A 598 -4.25 -11.72 26.80
C LEU A 598 -4.22 -10.86 28.08
N THR A 599 -4.27 -9.53 27.91
CA THR A 599 -4.35 -8.59 29.04
C THR A 599 -5.16 -7.36 28.65
N ARG A 600 -5.76 -6.70 29.64
CA ARG A 600 -6.41 -5.40 29.46
C ARG A 600 -5.41 -4.27 29.76
N SER A 601 -5.37 -3.27 28.90
CA SER A 601 -4.60 -2.04 29.10
C SER A 601 -5.24 -0.89 28.32
N ASN A 602 -5.50 0.25 29.00
CA ASN A 602 -6.12 1.44 28.40
C ASN A 602 -7.44 1.11 27.66
N ASP A 603 -8.36 0.42 28.32
CA ASP A 603 -9.66 -0.03 27.78
C ASP A 603 -9.61 -0.95 26.54
N LYS A 604 -8.42 -1.39 26.12
CA LYS A 604 -8.25 -2.34 25.02
C LYS A 604 -7.67 -3.67 25.49
N ILE A 605 -7.98 -4.72 24.77
CA ILE A 605 -7.36 -6.03 24.98
C ILE A 605 -6.11 -6.12 24.13
N HIS A 606 -4.99 -6.39 24.79
CA HIS A 606 -3.71 -6.67 24.17
C HIS A 606 -3.47 -8.17 24.16
N ILE A 607 -3.03 -8.72 23.04
CA ILE A 607 -2.59 -10.10 22.90
C ILE A 607 -1.12 -10.10 22.53
N SER A 608 -0.30 -10.73 23.36
CA SER A 608 1.12 -10.97 23.09
C SER A 608 1.32 -12.41 22.66
N GLY A 609 1.81 -12.64 21.44
CA GLY A 609 2.12 -13.96 20.88
C GLY A 609 3.61 -14.21 20.81
N ARG A 610 4.05 -15.43 21.20
CA ARG A 610 5.45 -15.89 21.14
C ARG A 610 5.52 -17.30 20.56
N SER A 611 6.63 -17.63 19.87
CA SER A 611 6.88 -19.00 19.40
C SER A 611 8.38 -19.30 19.27
N LEU A 612 8.70 -20.59 19.12
CA LEU A 612 10.07 -21.06 18.88
C LEU A 612 10.42 -21.14 17.37
N GLY A 613 9.51 -20.67 16.48
CA GLY A 613 9.69 -20.63 15.03
C GLY A 613 8.99 -21.74 14.25
N ASP A 614 8.47 -22.77 14.92
CA ASP A 614 7.66 -23.82 14.29
C ASP A 614 6.26 -23.33 13.89
N ILE A 615 5.76 -22.32 14.60
CA ILE A 615 4.45 -21.71 14.39
C ILE A 615 4.64 -20.21 14.16
N SER A 616 4.03 -19.65 13.13
CA SER A 616 4.07 -18.20 12.88
C SER A 616 3.01 -17.48 13.70
N VAL A 617 3.40 -16.91 14.83
CA VAL A 617 2.50 -16.06 15.63
C VAL A 617 2.14 -14.78 14.90
N GLN A 618 2.99 -14.31 13.98
CA GLN A 618 2.72 -13.18 13.10
C GLN A 618 1.48 -13.45 12.24
N LEU A 619 1.47 -14.54 11.47
CA LEU A 619 0.36 -14.88 10.56
C LEU A 619 -0.94 -15.12 11.31
N ILE A 620 -0.87 -15.64 12.54
CA ILE A 620 -2.06 -15.82 13.39
C ILE A 620 -2.61 -14.46 13.82
N LEU A 621 -1.76 -13.55 14.33
CA LEU A 621 -2.24 -12.27 14.84
C LEU A 621 -2.57 -11.26 13.73
N GLU A 622 -1.96 -11.34 12.54
CA GLU A 622 -2.34 -10.54 11.36
C GLU A 622 -3.80 -10.77 10.95
N ARG A 623 -4.36 -11.99 11.14
CA ARG A 623 -5.78 -12.30 10.86
C ARG A 623 -6.76 -11.55 11.77
N ILE A 624 -6.28 -11.08 12.89
CA ILE A 624 -7.06 -10.33 13.88
C ILE A 624 -6.56 -8.88 14.05
N GLY A 625 -5.91 -8.35 12.98
CA GLY A 625 -5.49 -6.95 12.91
C GLY A 625 -4.19 -6.62 13.65
N GLY A 626 -3.41 -7.64 14.01
CA GLY A 626 -2.11 -7.49 14.64
C GLY A 626 -0.94 -7.49 13.65
N GLY A 627 0.28 -7.59 14.20
CA GLY A 627 1.50 -7.67 13.41
C GLY A 627 2.71 -8.03 14.26
N GLY A 628 3.86 -8.21 13.61
CA GLY A 628 5.11 -8.53 14.29
C GLY A 628 6.03 -9.38 13.42
N HIS A 629 6.71 -10.31 14.04
CA HIS A 629 7.63 -11.25 13.42
C HIS A 629 7.17 -12.71 13.61
N LEU A 630 7.79 -13.64 12.89
CA LEU A 630 7.51 -15.07 12.95
C LEU A 630 7.37 -15.58 14.39
N THR A 631 8.27 -15.17 15.28
CA THR A 631 8.40 -15.67 16.67
C THR A 631 7.81 -14.73 17.72
N SER A 632 7.48 -13.48 17.37
CA SER A 632 6.98 -12.47 18.31
C SER A 632 6.04 -11.52 17.59
N ALA A 633 4.78 -11.47 18.02
CA ALA A 633 3.76 -10.61 17.44
C ALA A 633 2.78 -10.13 18.51
N ALA A 634 2.06 -9.06 18.22
CA ALA A 634 1.04 -8.51 19.13
C ALA A 634 -0.14 -7.91 18.35
N THR A 635 -1.28 -7.79 19.04
CA THR A 635 -2.45 -7.06 18.56
C THR A 635 -3.16 -6.32 19.68
N GLN A 636 -3.97 -5.33 19.30
CA GLN A 636 -4.85 -4.58 20.20
C GLN A 636 -6.26 -4.64 19.67
N LEU A 637 -7.20 -5.02 20.51
CA LEU A 637 -8.61 -5.21 20.14
C LEU A 637 -9.53 -4.39 21.06
N ASP A 638 -10.55 -3.80 20.46
CA ASP A 638 -11.59 -3.05 21.19
C ASP A 638 -12.81 -3.94 21.39
N MET A 639 -12.69 -4.88 22.35
CA MET A 639 -13.72 -5.88 22.67
C MET A 639 -13.50 -6.47 24.07
N SER A 640 -14.36 -7.41 24.49
CA SER A 640 -14.14 -8.14 25.76
C SER A 640 -13.00 -9.16 25.64
N ILE A 641 -12.44 -9.60 26.76
CA ILE A 641 -11.35 -10.58 26.78
C ILE A 641 -11.83 -11.95 26.28
N GLU A 642 -13.08 -12.29 26.57
CA GLU A 642 -13.73 -13.52 26.13
C GLU A 642 -13.92 -13.54 24.60
N GLU A 643 -14.37 -12.44 24.02
CA GLU A 643 -14.50 -12.29 22.56
C GLU A 643 -13.15 -12.34 21.87
N ALA A 644 -12.12 -11.69 22.43
CA ALA A 644 -10.77 -11.70 21.93
C ALA A 644 -10.15 -13.12 21.96
N GLU A 645 -10.41 -13.90 23.01
CA GLU A 645 -9.96 -15.30 23.10
C GLU A 645 -10.65 -16.19 22.05
N ILE A 646 -11.96 -16.03 21.85
CA ILE A 646 -12.70 -16.77 20.81
C ILE A 646 -12.13 -16.44 19.42
N MET A 647 -11.87 -15.15 19.14
CA MET A 647 -11.29 -14.70 17.89
C MET A 647 -9.87 -15.27 17.69
N LEU A 648 -9.05 -15.26 18.74
CA LEU A 648 -7.70 -15.84 18.72
C LEU A 648 -7.75 -17.35 18.43
N LYS A 649 -8.61 -18.11 19.15
CA LYS A 649 -8.77 -19.56 18.91
C LYS A 649 -9.21 -19.87 17.49
N LYS A 650 -10.09 -19.04 16.92
CA LYS A 650 -10.51 -19.16 15.52
C LYS A 650 -9.33 -18.91 14.56
N ALA A 651 -8.56 -17.86 14.77
CA ALA A 651 -7.38 -17.55 13.95
C ALA A 651 -6.31 -18.65 14.03
N ILE A 652 -6.09 -19.23 15.21
CA ILE A 652 -5.20 -20.39 15.39
C ILE A 652 -5.68 -21.59 14.59
N LYS A 653 -6.96 -21.90 14.66
CA LYS A 653 -7.56 -23.04 13.93
C LYS A 653 -7.39 -22.87 12.42
N GLU A 654 -7.75 -21.72 11.87
CA GLU A 654 -7.62 -21.41 10.45
C GLU A 654 -6.15 -21.48 9.97
N TYR A 655 -5.21 -21.00 10.78
CA TYR A 655 -3.79 -21.11 10.49
C TYR A 655 -3.32 -22.57 10.41
N LEU A 656 -3.72 -23.41 11.36
CA LEU A 656 -3.33 -24.81 11.44
C LEU A 656 -3.95 -25.62 10.29
N GLU A 657 -5.19 -25.35 9.90
CA GLU A 657 -5.85 -25.99 8.76
C GLU A 657 -5.11 -25.70 7.45
N GLU A 658 -4.73 -24.46 7.20
CA GLU A 658 -3.94 -24.08 6.02
C GLU A 658 -2.54 -24.72 5.99
N GLU A 659 -1.90 -24.89 7.14
CA GLU A 659 -0.58 -25.55 7.19
C GLU A 659 -0.70 -27.06 6.93
N VAL A 660 -1.80 -27.69 7.32
CA VAL A 660 -2.08 -29.10 6.98
C VAL A 660 -2.32 -29.26 5.48
N GLU A 661 -3.16 -28.41 4.86
CA GLU A 661 -3.41 -28.43 3.42
C GLU A 661 -2.12 -28.24 2.61
N LYS A 662 -1.26 -27.30 3.00
CA LYS A 662 0.04 -27.09 2.35
C LYS A 662 0.98 -28.30 2.46
N ASN A 663 0.91 -29.04 3.55
CA ASN A 663 1.73 -30.24 3.74
C ASN A 663 1.18 -31.45 2.94
N GLU A 664 -0.14 -31.59 2.80
CA GLU A 664 -0.76 -32.64 1.98
C GLU A 664 -0.51 -32.41 0.48
N ASP A 665 -0.58 -31.18 0.00
CA ASP A 665 -0.20 -30.83 -1.38
C ASP A 665 1.28 -31.15 -1.68
N ASN A 666 2.18 -30.93 -0.73
CA ASN A 666 3.60 -31.28 -0.88
C ASN A 666 3.86 -32.80 -0.90
N ILE A 667 3.00 -33.63 -0.31
CA ILE A 667 3.09 -35.09 -0.31
C ILE A 667 2.55 -35.69 -1.63
N ASN A 668 1.46 -35.13 -2.16
CA ASN A 668 0.83 -35.59 -3.41
C ASN A 668 1.66 -35.29 -4.68
N TRP A 669 2.69 -34.44 -4.60
CA TRP A 669 3.62 -34.17 -5.71
C TRP A 669 4.92 -35.00 -5.65
N ARG A 670 5.07 -35.88 -4.63
CA ARG A 670 6.23 -36.79 -4.51
C ARG A 670 5.94 -38.23 -4.90
N CYS A 671 4.70 -38.54 -5.33
CA CYS A 671 4.32 -39.85 -5.86
C CYS A 671 4.26 -39.89 -7.38
#